data_011315b1942b574b1f18fad2150efadc
#
_entry.id   011315b1942b574b1f18fad2150efadc
#
_cell.length_a   1.000
_cell.length_b   1.000
_cell.length_c   1.000
_cell.angle_alpha   90.00
_cell.angle_beta   90.00
_cell.angle_gamma   90.00
#
_symmetry.space_group_name_H-M   'P 1'
#
loop_
_entity.id
_entity.type
_entity.pdbx_description
1 polymer ?
#
loop_
_entity_poly.entity_id
_entity_poly.type
_entity_poly.pdbx_seq_one_letter_code
_entity_poly.pdbx_strand_id
1 'polypeptide(L)'
;MKKIFFLAWTFLFLAFIGKSQNISEYLATPFPTDLTASPDGKSVAWVFNSEGERNIFFAKAPDFEARPLTTYIGDNGVGIGSLTFSPDGKSLVYVRGNSKNSAGEAANPAQLQENTDFKIHLIDLESGDERLLSEGSGPVFSPDSRMLIFRKGRDLHQLDLNSNEPSSKIFQARGSIGSYAFSPDGKWISFVSNRGDHSFIGLWNREKQSLHYPETSLDHDRYPAWSPDGTKLAYLRIPNVNNKLPFTSHKEANPWSIRVLNMDTMKAAEVWLADPGKGSVVVRDIPAESDRIWWTPNGSLVFPWEKNGWVQLYAFNPTNGQIQHLTKGQGFVEKVNTSYLGNELLLTSNIGDIERRKIYRLDLNSFELEDLSEKGNINWTPVRIENGFVFLSSTGTRPAWPMIRYYNQEKLLAEDLFPENFPKNLVTPIGLDIQASDGFKSRAQLFLPPNHDPNKQYPAVIFLHGGSRRQMLLGFNYSQYYSNAYALQQYFAANGFIALTLNYRSGIGYGLDFREEENYGAGGASEVLDLLAAADYLAARPDVDDEKIIPWGGSYGGFLTAHGLAQAPEKFLAGVDIHGVHNWNQEIPVFAPWYEPEKFPEMAALAFQSSSMAYVENWEDPVLLIHGDDDRNVLFSESVELAEILRKQGVSVEQLVFPDEVHSFILHRNWVKAYEAAIEFIQRQIQP
;
A
#
# COMPACT_ATOMS: atom_id res chain seq x y z
N MET A 1 -48.59 -37.48 -61.71
CA MET A 1 -47.82 -37.82 -60.54
C MET A 1 -46.61 -36.87 -60.50
N LYS A 2 -46.73 -35.76 -59.77
CA LYS A 2 -45.61 -34.77 -59.56
C LYS A 2 -45.07 -35.01 -58.16
N LYS A 3 -43.81 -35.40 -58.05
CA LYS A 3 -43.08 -35.52 -56.78
C LYS A 3 -42.52 -34.13 -56.43
N ILE A 4 -42.93 -33.61 -55.28
CA ILE A 4 -42.40 -32.40 -54.68
C ILE A 4 -41.24 -32.83 -53.77
N PHE A 5 -40.04 -32.35 -54.04
CA PHE A 5 -38.87 -32.45 -53.13
C PHE A 5 -38.89 -31.30 -52.14
N PHE A 6 -39.01 -31.61 -50.85
CA PHE A 6 -38.77 -30.65 -49.77
C PHE A 6 -37.27 -30.70 -49.42
N LEU A 7 -36.57 -29.60 -49.68
CA LEU A 7 -35.21 -29.40 -49.19
C LEU A 7 -35.31 -28.77 -47.78
N ALA A 8 -34.98 -29.56 -46.76
CA ALA A 8 -34.84 -29.07 -45.41
C ALA A 8 -33.43 -28.41 -45.26
N TRP A 9 -33.40 -27.10 -45.08
CA TRP A 9 -32.19 -26.38 -44.68
C TRP A 9 -32.05 -26.49 -43.17
N THR A 10 -31.06 -27.31 -42.74
CA THR A 10 -30.64 -27.37 -41.32
C THR A 10 -29.63 -26.24 -41.11
N PHE A 11 -30.05 -25.17 -40.45
CA PHE A 11 -29.12 -24.16 -39.93
C PHE A 11 -28.37 -24.76 -38.75
N LEU A 12 -27.09 -25.07 -38.95
CA LEU A 12 -26.16 -25.40 -37.86
C LEU A 12 -25.79 -24.07 -37.18
N PHE A 13 -26.39 -23.76 -36.05
CA PHE A 13 -25.88 -22.76 -35.12
C PHE A 13 -24.61 -23.33 -34.48
N LEU A 14 -23.44 -23.02 -35.02
CA LEU A 14 -22.18 -23.12 -34.31
C LEU A 14 -22.21 -22.05 -33.21
N ALA A 15 -22.70 -22.42 -32.02
CA ALA A 15 -22.39 -21.67 -30.82
C ALA A 15 -20.85 -21.74 -30.64
N PHE A 16 -20.18 -20.65 -30.91
CA PHE A 16 -18.86 -20.45 -30.37
C PHE A 16 -19.02 -20.40 -28.85
N ILE A 17 -18.85 -21.54 -28.19
CA ILE A 17 -18.58 -21.59 -26.76
C ILE A 17 -17.16 -21.03 -26.61
N GLY A 18 -17.05 -19.71 -26.53
CA GLY A 18 -15.83 -19.09 -26.02
C GLY A 18 -15.57 -19.74 -24.67
N LYS A 19 -14.38 -20.32 -24.48
CA LYS A 19 -13.95 -20.81 -23.17
C LYS A 19 -14.12 -19.63 -22.20
N SER A 20 -15.02 -19.76 -21.23
CA SER A 20 -15.11 -18.78 -20.13
C SER A 20 -13.74 -18.68 -19.51
N GLN A 21 -13.12 -17.50 -19.56
CA GLN A 21 -11.82 -17.28 -18.92
C GLN A 21 -12.01 -17.42 -17.41
N ASN A 22 -11.09 -18.14 -16.76
CA ASN A 22 -11.12 -18.31 -15.31
C ASN A 22 -10.45 -17.10 -14.65
N ILE A 23 -10.92 -16.70 -13.46
CA ILE A 23 -10.31 -15.63 -12.68
C ILE A 23 -8.83 -15.89 -12.38
N SER A 24 -8.41 -17.15 -12.24
CA SER A 24 -7.02 -17.54 -12.07
C SER A 24 -6.10 -17.03 -13.20
N GLU A 25 -6.59 -16.94 -14.45
CA GLU A 25 -5.82 -16.41 -15.59
C GLU A 25 -5.53 -14.90 -15.43
N TYR A 26 -6.47 -14.14 -14.82
CA TYR A 26 -6.28 -12.72 -14.51
C TYR A 26 -5.31 -12.47 -13.35
N LEU A 27 -5.13 -13.45 -12.48
CA LEU A 27 -4.26 -13.39 -11.29
C LEU A 27 -2.90 -14.07 -11.49
N ALA A 28 -2.67 -14.72 -12.64
CA ALA A 28 -1.46 -15.51 -12.90
C ALA A 28 -0.19 -14.65 -13.16
N THR A 29 -0.34 -13.35 -13.39
CA THR A 29 0.81 -12.48 -13.69
C THR A 29 1.70 -12.30 -12.47
N PRO A 30 3.02 -12.57 -12.56
CA PRO A 30 3.96 -12.26 -11.48
C PRO A 30 3.86 -10.80 -11.04
N PHE A 31 3.73 -10.57 -9.73
CA PHE A 31 3.63 -9.22 -9.17
C PHE A 31 4.99 -8.77 -8.65
N PRO A 32 5.57 -7.64 -9.16
CA PRO A 32 6.88 -7.15 -8.75
C PRO A 32 6.81 -6.27 -7.50
N THR A 33 7.73 -6.49 -6.55
CA THR A 33 7.93 -5.65 -5.35
C THR A 33 9.41 -5.43 -5.08
N ASP A 34 9.73 -4.59 -4.10
CA ASP A 34 11.07 -4.38 -3.53
C ASP A 34 12.17 -4.07 -4.57
N LEU A 35 11.83 -3.32 -5.62
CA LEU A 35 12.80 -2.91 -6.63
C LEU A 35 13.89 -2.03 -6.02
N THR A 36 15.16 -2.41 -6.21
CA THR A 36 16.33 -1.69 -5.73
C THR A 36 17.49 -1.74 -6.74
N ALA A 37 18.42 -0.78 -6.65
CA ALA A 37 19.61 -0.73 -7.49
C ALA A 37 20.89 -0.74 -6.66
N SER A 38 21.97 -1.29 -7.21
CA SER A 38 23.30 -1.23 -6.59
C SER A 38 23.83 0.22 -6.54
N PRO A 39 24.67 0.59 -5.56
CA PRO A 39 25.21 1.92 -5.43
C PRO A 39 25.99 2.41 -6.66
N ASP A 40 26.60 1.53 -7.42
CA ASP A 40 27.28 1.84 -8.69
C ASP A 40 26.33 1.91 -9.90
N GLY A 41 25.03 1.62 -9.70
CA GLY A 41 24.02 1.65 -10.75
C GLY A 41 24.16 0.61 -11.83
N LYS A 42 24.97 -0.42 -11.63
CA LYS A 42 25.20 -1.46 -12.62
C LYS A 42 24.30 -2.68 -12.46
N SER A 43 23.62 -2.78 -11.33
CA SER A 43 22.78 -3.93 -11.02
C SER A 43 21.45 -3.48 -10.42
N VAL A 44 20.41 -4.26 -10.67
CA VAL A 44 19.09 -4.10 -10.08
C VAL A 44 18.56 -5.42 -9.57
N ALA A 45 17.76 -5.38 -8.52
CA ALA A 45 17.09 -6.55 -7.97
C ALA A 45 15.65 -6.21 -7.62
N TRP A 46 14.76 -7.20 -7.71
CA TRP A 46 13.36 -7.09 -7.32
C TRP A 46 12.83 -8.45 -6.88
N VAL A 47 11.69 -8.47 -6.24
CA VAL A 47 10.96 -9.72 -5.93
C VAL A 47 9.83 -9.88 -6.93
N PHE A 48 9.68 -11.08 -7.53
CA PHE A 48 8.43 -11.49 -8.15
C PHE A 48 7.65 -12.44 -7.22
N ASN A 49 6.36 -12.20 -7.10
CA ASN A 49 5.39 -13.14 -6.56
C ASN A 49 4.62 -13.77 -7.72
N SER A 50 5.01 -14.96 -8.13
CA SER A 50 4.40 -15.72 -9.22
C SER A 50 3.48 -16.78 -8.65
N GLU A 51 2.17 -16.51 -8.60
CA GLU A 51 1.15 -17.43 -8.06
C GLU A 51 1.52 -17.98 -6.65
N GLY A 52 2.11 -17.13 -5.79
CA GLY A 52 2.54 -17.49 -4.44
C GLY A 52 4.01 -17.89 -4.32
N GLU A 53 4.68 -18.23 -5.39
CA GLU A 53 6.13 -18.42 -5.39
C GLU A 53 6.85 -17.07 -5.38
N ARG A 54 7.56 -16.77 -4.30
CA ARG A 54 8.27 -15.50 -4.12
C ARG A 54 9.75 -15.72 -4.30
N ASN A 55 10.32 -15.06 -5.34
CA ASN A 55 11.74 -15.17 -5.66
C ASN A 55 12.37 -13.81 -5.99
N ILE A 56 13.66 -13.67 -5.66
CA ILE A 56 14.44 -12.49 -6.00
C ILE A 56 14.97 -12.66 -7.42
N PHE A 57 14.74 -11.65 -8.25
CA PHE A 57 15.30 -11.52 -9.60
C PHE A 57 16.38 -10.45 -9.61
N PHE A 58 17.31 -10.60 -10.52
CA PHE A 58 18.50 -9.76 -10.65
C PHE A 58 18.83 -9.54 -12.12
N ALA A 59 19.22 -8.32 -12.45
CA ALA A 59 19.73 -7.98 -13.78
C ALA A 59 20.93 -7.04 -13.65
N LYS A 60 21.91 -7.18 -14.55
CA LYS A 60 23.18 -6.44 -14.53
C LYS A 60 23.51 -5.85 -15.89
N ALA A 61 24.13 -4.66 -15.88
CA ALA A 61 24.66 -4.02 -17.08
C ALA A 61 25.71 -4.89 -17.79
N PRO A 62 25.86 -4.77 -19.14
CA PRO A 62 25.17 -3.81 -20.01
C PRO A 62 23.79 -4.29 -20.47
N ASP A 63 23.52 -5.59 -20.46
CA ASP A 63 22.36 -6.17 -21.16
C ASP A 63 21.12 -6.18 -20.30
N PHE A 64 21.28 -6.14 -18.99
CA PHE A 64 20.17 -6.25 -18.02
C PHE A 64 19.26 -7.45 -18.30
N GLU A 65 19.88 -8.61 -18.62
CA GLU A 65 19.18 -9.87 -18.70
C GLU A 65 18.80 -10.34 -17.29
N ALA A 66 17.53 -10.61 -17.10
CA ALA A 66 16.97 -11.00 -15.81
C ALA A 66 17.24 -12.49 -15.52
N ARG A 67 17.64 -12.79 -14.29
CA ARG A 67 17.75 -14.16 -13.79
C ARG A 67 17.31 -14.25 -12.34
N PRO A 68 16.79 -15.39 -11.89
CA PRO A 68 16.51 -15.60 -10.47
C PRO A 68 17.81 -15.69 -9.67
N LEU A 69 17.82 -15.06 -8.47
CA LEU A 69 18.87 -15.28 -7.44
C LEU A 69 18.43 -16.34 -6.43
N THR A 70 17.14 -16.52 -6.21
CA THR A 70 16.58 -17.54 -5.32
C THR A 70 15.64 -18.45 -6.10
N THR A 71 15.41 -19.67 -5.59
CA THR A 71 14.59 -20.68 -6.25
C THR A 71 13.64 -21.35 -5.25
N TYR A 72 12.93 -20.53 -4.46
CA TYR A 72 11.89 -21.00 -3.57
C TYR A 72 10.70 -21.48 -4.40
N ILE A 73 10.09 -22.58 -4.00
CA ILE A 73 9.01 -23.23 -4.73
C ILE A 73 7.71 -23.25 -3.92
N GLY A 74 6.62 -23.22 -4.64
CA GLY A 74 5.26 -23.39 -4.14
C GLY A 74 4.67 -22.16 -3.44
N ASP A 75 3.36 -22.12 -3.40
CA ASP A 75 2.57 -21.11 -2.68
C ASP A 75 2.61 -21.40 -1.17
N ASN A 76 3.73 -21.04 -0.55
CA ASN A 76 4.05 -21.33 0.85
C ASN A 76 3.73 -20.16 1.82
N GLY A 77 3.34 -19.00 1.31
CA GLY A 77 2.95 -17.84 2.11
C GLY A 77 4.12 -17.12 2.82
N VAL A 78 5.38 -17.52 2.60
CA VAL A 78 6.52 -16.86 3.25
C VAL A 78 6.95 -15.64 2.45
N GLY A 79 6.89 -14.45 3.07
CA GLY A 79 7.25 -13.18 2.45
C GLY A 79 8.75 -13.04 2.17
N ILE A 80 9.11 -12.29 1.14
CA ILE A 80 10.48 -11.81 0.86
C ILE A 80 10.38 -10.29 0.67
N GLY A 81 11.32 -9.55 1.30
CA GLY A 81 11.37 -8.09 1.16
C GLY A 81 12.61 -7.49 1.79
N SER A 82 12.65 -6.16 1.89
CA SER A 82 13.79 -5.40 2.43
C SER A 82 15.10 -5.66 1.67
N LEU A 83 15.03 -5.78 0.35
CA LEU A 83 16.20 -5.97 -0.51
C LEU A 83 17.13 -4.76 -0.41
N THR A 84 18.39 -4.98 -0.05
CA THR A 84 19.38 -3.91 0.08
C THR A 84 20.74 -4.38 -0.41
N PHE A 85 21.32 -3.67 -1.39
CA PHE A 85 22.69 -3.90 -1.80
C PHE A 85 23.67 -3.40 -0.74
N SER A 86 24.79 -4.10 -0.58
CA SER A 86 25.91 -3.57 0.20
C SER A 86 26.48 -2.29 -0.47
N PRO A 87 27.06 -1.34 0.31
CA PRO A 87 27.66 -0.12 -0.24
C PRO A 87 28.73 -0.38 -1.31
N ASP A 88 29.45 -1.49 -1.27
CA ASP A 88 30.43 -1.91 -2.28
C ASP A 88 29.81 -2.66 -3.48
N GLY A 89 28.50 -2.88 -3.47
CA GLY A 89 27.75 -3.53 -4.55
C GLY A 89 27.98 -5.03 -4.71
N LYS A 90 28.69 -5.70 -3.78
CA LYS A 90 29.08 -7.11 -3.93
C LYS A 90 28.08 -8.09 -3.32
N SER A 91 27.24 -7.63 -2.42
CA SER A 91 26.27 -8.47 -1.72
C SER A 91 24.87 -7.86 -1.76
N LEU A 92 23.86 -8.71 -1.67
CA LEU A 92 22.47 -8.36 -1.48
C LEU A 92 21.97 -8.98 -0.18
N VAL A 93 21.47 -8.17 0.75
CA VAL A 93 20.77 -8.65 1.93
C VAL A 93 19.25 -8.57 1.71
N TYR A 94 18.52 -9.52 2.27
CA TYR A 94 17.06 -9.53 2.25
C TYR A 94 16.48 -10.18 3.50
N VAL A 95 15.21 -9.96 3.73
CA VAL A 95 14.45 -10.57 4.83
C VAL A 95 13.45 -11.55 4.25
N ARG A 96 13.43 -12.77 4.78
CA ARG A 96 12.43 -13.79 4.45
C ARG A 96 11.68 -14.19 5.72
N GLY A 97 10.35 -14.20 5.66
CA GLY A 97 9.51 -14.56 6.81
C GLY A 97 8.25 -13.71 6.90
N ASN A 98 7.52 -13.88 8.02
CA ASN A 98 6.24 -13.25 8.28
C ASN A 98 6.22 -12.53 9.63
N SER A 99 5.34 -11.53 9.76
CA SER A 99 5.11 -10.84 11.03
C SER A 99 4.44 -11.74 12.06
N LYS A 100 4.64 -11.41 13.35
CA LYS A 100 4.01 -12.11 14.49
C LYS A 100 2.71 -11.43 14.91
N ASN A 101 1.76 -12.24 15.40
CA ASN A 101 0.58 -11.77 16.09
C ASN A 101 0.91 -11.39 17.56
N SER A 102 -0.10 -10.98 18.32
CA SER A 102 0.05 -10.62 19.74
C SER A 102 0.47 -11.79 20.65
N ALA A 103 0.20 -13.03 20.22
CA ALA A 103 0.66 -14.25 20.90
C ALA A 103 2.13 -14.59 20.59
N GLY A 104 2.77 -13.89 19.64
CA GLY A 104 4.15 -14.12 19.22
C GLY A 104 4.30 -15.17 18.12
N GLU A 105 3.22 -15.56 17.44
CA GLU A 105 3.19 -16.55 16.37
C GLU A 105 3.29 -15.86 15.01
N ALA A 106 4.19 -16.32 14.15
CA ALA A 106 4.31 -15.83 12.79
C ALA A 106 3.20 -16.40 11.90
N ALA A 107 2.69 -15.61 10.95
CA ALA A 107 1.66 -16.08 10.03
C ALA A 107 2.14 -17.30 9.23
N ASN A 108 1.32 -18.36 9.20
CA ASN A 108 1.67 -19.62 8.56
C ASN A 108 0.45 -20.35 7.97
N PRO A 109 -0.31 -19.74 7.05
CA PRO A 109 -1.52 -20.35 6.49
C PRO A 109 -1.24 -21.59 5.62
N ALA A 110 0.00 -21.81 5.21
CA ALA A 110 0.42 -23.02 4.53
C ALA A 110 0.72 -24.18 5.50
N GLN A 111 0.65 -23.93 6.81
CA GLN A 111 0.91 -24.91 7.87
C GLN A 111 2.28 -25.61 7.73
N LEU A 112 3.29 -24.82 7.41
CA LEU A 112 4.66 -25.31 7.30
C LEU A 112 5.16 -25.77 8.66
N GLN A 113 5.95 -26.87 8.68
CA GLN A 113 6.58 -27.36 9.91
C GLN A 113 7.73 -26.46 10.37
N GLU A 114 8.35 -25.73 9.45
CA GLU A 114 9.40 -24.76 9.75
C GLU A 114 8.81 -23.45 10.26
N ASN A 115 9.56 -22.83 11.18
CA ASN A 115 9.21 -21.49 11.67
C ASN A 115 9.33 -20.45 10.55
N THR A 116 8.28 -19.66 10.36
CA THR A 116 8.17 -18.59 9.37
C THR A 116 8.57 -17.21 9.90
N ASP A 117 9.22 -17.12 11.06
CA ASP A 117 9.76 -15.87 11.61
C ASP A 117 10.70 -15.16 10.62
N PHE A 118 10.79 -13.84 10.73
CA PHE A 118 11.72 -13.05 9.91
C PHE A 118 13.16 -13.50 10.10
N LYS A 119 13.80 -13.87 9.00
CA LYS A 119 15.22 -14.26 8.89
C LYS A 119 15.92 -13.37 7.88
N ILE A 120 17.11 -12.92 8.24
CA ILE A 120 17.97 -12.10 7.40
C ILE A 120 18.94 -13.02 6.65
N HIS A 121 18.91 -12.93 5.34
CA HIS A 121 19.77 -13.67 4.42
C HIS A 121 20.69 -12.72 3.67
N LEU A 122 21.84 -13.22 3.24
CA LEU A 122 22.79 -12.51 2.39
C LEU A 122 23.17 -13.38 1.21
N ILE A 123 23.13 -12.79 0.01
CA ILE A 123 23.63 -13.40 -1.22
C ILE A 123 24.92 -12.69 -1.62
N ASP A 124 25.99 -13.45 -1.83
CA ASP A 124 27.18 -12.97 -2.53
C ASP A 124 26.89 -12.94 -4.03
N LEU A 125 27.01 -11.78 -4.67
CA LEU A 125 26.59 -11.59 -6.06
C LEU A 125 27.61 -12.10 -7.08
N GLU A 126 28.85 -12.40 -6.65
CA GLU A 126 29.89 -12.98 -7.49
C GLU A 126 29.82 -14.51 -7.51
N SER A 127 29.75 -15.14 -6.36
CA SER A 127 29.64 -16.61 -6.25
C SER A 127 28.21 -17.12 -6.41
N GLY A 128 27.21 -16.33 -6.06
CA GLY A 128 25.82 -16.74 -5.96
C GLY A 128 25.47 -17.46 -4.65
N ASP A 129 26.43 -17.55 -3.71
CA ASP A 129 26.22 -18.24 -2.44
C ASP A 129 25.27 -17.47 -1.53
N GLU A 130 24.27 -18.18 -1.02
CA GLU A 130 23.32 -17.65 -0.03
C GLU A 130 23.68 -18.17 1.37
N ARG A 131 23.60 -17.30 2.37
CA ARG A 131 23.75 -17.69 3.78
C ARG A 131 22.70 -17.00 4.68
N LEU A 132 22.16 -17.76 5.61
CA LEU A 132 21.36 -17.24 6.71
C LEU A 132 22.28 -16.52 7.71
N LEU A 133 21.97 -15.26 8.03
CA LEU A 133 22.76 -14.45 8.96
C LEU A 133 22.20 -14.48 10.38
N SER A 134 20.90 -14.21 10.55
CA SER A 134 20.24 -14.13 11.86
C SER A 134 18.74 -14.10 11.71
N GLU A 135 18.02 -14.34 12.78
CA GLU A 135 16.65 -13.87 12.93
C GLU A 135 16.65 -12.35 13.12
N GLY A 136 15.67 -11.66 12.54
CA GLY A 136 15.53 -10.22 12.66
C GLY A 136 14.94 -9.56 11.41
N SER A 137 14.84 -8.21 11.43
CA SER A 137 14.28 -7.42 10.34
C SER A 137 14.94 -6.06 10.21
N GLY A 138 14.77 -5.40 9.06
CA GLY A 138 15.29 -4.07 8.78
C GLY A 138 16.82 -4.00 8.77
N PRO A 139 17.52 -4.85 7.99
CA PRO A 139 18.99 -4.84 7.93
C PRO A 139 19.51 -3.54 7.29
N VAL A 140 20.55 -2.94 7.88
CA VAL A 140 21.26 -1.77 7.38
C VAL A 140 22.76 -2.03 7.42
N PHE A 141 23.42 -1.88 6.27
CA PHE A 141 24.89 -2.03 6.18
C PHE A 141 25.61 -0.82 6.79
N SER A 142 26.78 -1.09 7.38
CA SER A 142 27.75 -0.03 7.66
C SER A 142 28.34 0.53 6.36
N PRO A 143 28.81 1.81 6.34
CA PRO A 143 29.36 2.42 5.13
C PRO A 143 30.52 1.68 4.50
N ASP A 144 31.27 0.89 5.29
CA ASP A 144 32.40 0.06 4.84
C ASP A 144 32.00 -1.37 4.43
N SER A 145 30.71 -1.69 4.37
CA SER A 145 30.14 -3.01 4.02
C SER A 145 30.53 -4.17 4.96
N ARG A 146 31.13 -3.90 6.12
CA ARG A 146 31.64 -4.96 7.03
C ARG A 146 30.66 -5.38 8.10
N MET A 147 29.78 -4.48 8.49
CA MET A 147 28.82 -4.68 9.57
C MET A 147 27.39 -4.59 9.06
N LEU A 148 26.51 -5.32 9.70
CA LEU A 148 25.08 -5.20 9.54
C LEU A 148 24.46 -4.86 10.90
N ILE A 149 23.56 -3.87 10.96
CA ILE A 149 22.69 -3.62 12.11
C ILE A 149 21.25 -3.93 11.74
N PHE A 150 20.48 -4.46 12.68
CA PHE A 150 19.10 -4.89 12.44
C PHE A 150 18.32 -5.02 13.74
N ARG A 151 17.01 -5.04 13.65
CA ARG A 151 16.13 -5.28 14.81
C ARG A 151 15.97 -6.79 15.06
N LYS A 152 16.11 -7.18 16.34
CA LYS A 152 15.68 -8.48 16.85
C LYS A 152 14.77 -8.24 18.05
N GLY A 153 13.49 -8.49 17.89
CA GLY A 153 12.49 -8.06 18.85
C GLY A 153 12.42 -6.53 19.01
N ARG A 154 12.63 -6.03 20.22
CA ARG A 154 12.61 -4.59 20.54
C ARG A 154 13.99 -3.93 20.47
N ASP A 155 15.05 -4.73 20.31
CA ASP A 155 16.44 -4.34 20.44
C ASP A 155 17.13 -4.20 19.09
N LEU A 156 18.19 -3.39 19.06
CA LEU A 156 19.11 -3.27 17.93
C LEU A 156 20.30 -4.21 18.12
N HIS A 157 20.55 -5.04 17.13
CA HIS A 157 21.66 -5.98 17.07
C HIS A 157 22.65 -5.59 15.98
N GLN A 158 23.89 -6.09 16.11
CA GLN A 158 24.92 -5.98 15.09
C GLN A 158 25.53 -7.35 14.77
N LEU A 159 26.02 -7.47 13.55
CA LEU A 159 26.71 -8.64 13.04
C LEU A 159 27.93 -8.21 12.22
N ASP A 160 29.11 -8.76 12.48
CA ASP A 160 30.28 -8.63 11.63
C ASP A 160 30.20 -9.67 10.49
N LEU A 161 30.12 -9.20 9.25
CA LEU A 161 29.96 -10.06 8.07
C LEU A 161 31.19 -10.89 7.74
N ASN A 162 32.36 -10.52 8.26
CA ASN A 162 33.63 -11.23 8.10
C ASN A 162 33.94 -12.20 9.26
N SER A 163 33.05 -12.27 10.26
CA SER A 163 33.19 -13.16 11.41
C SER A 163 32.14 -14.26 11.39
N ASN A 164 32.45 -15.40 12.01
CA ASN A 164 31.45 -16.45 12.28
C ASN A 164 30.79 -16.29 13.65
N GLU A 165 31.06 -15.20 14.37
CA GLU A 165 30.44 -14.92 15.64
C GLU A 165 28.95 -14.57 15.46
N PRO A 166 28.07 -15.00 16.38
CA PRO A 166 26.66 -14.69 16.31
C PRO A 166 26.42 -13.18 16.53
N SER A 167 25.26 -12.72 16.05
CA SER A 167 24.84 -11.33 16.26
C SER A 167 24.77 -10.98 17.75
N SER A 168 25.19 -9.78 18.10
CA SER A 168 25.18 -9.27 19.47
C SER A 168 24.31 -8.02 19.61
N LYS A 169 23.66 -7.85 20.76
CA LYS A 169 22.91 -6.64 21.10
C LYS A 169 23.89 -5.47 21.25
N ILE A 170 23.59 -4.33 20.62
CA ILE A 170 24.47 -3.18 20.62
C ILE A 170 24.43 -2.42 21.96
N PHE A 171 23.23 -2.13 22.46
CA PHE A 171 23.01 -1.39 23.72
C PHE A 171 21.65 -1.74 24.35
N GLN A 172 21.46 -1.37 25.59
CA GLN A 172 20.18 -1.44 26.27
C GLN A 172 19.50 -0.08 26.24
N ALA A 173 18.35 0.04 25.56
CA ALA A 173 17.50 1.22 25.57
C ALA A 173 16.11 0.90 26.13
N ARG A 174 15.42 1.92 26.65
CA ARG A 174 14.02 1.80 27.03
C ARG A 174 13.12 2.01 25.81
N GLY A 175 12.01 1.27 25.75
CA GLY A 175 11.05 1.35 24.65
C GLY A 175 11.44 0.45 23.47
N SER A 176 10.94 0.77 22.27
CA SER A 176 11.31 0.08 21.04
C SER A 176 12.19 0.96 20.15
N ILE A 177 13.09 0.32 19.40
CA ILE A 177 13.93 1.02 18.44
C ILE A 177 13.14 1.22 17.14
N GLY A 178 12.97 2.47 16.74
CA GLY A 178 12.45 2.88 15.43
C GLY A 178 13.53 3.04 14.38
N SER A 179 13.36 3.98 13.45
CA SER A 179 14.33 4.30 12.38
C SER A 179 15.74 4.42 12.92
N TYR A 180 16.71 3.77 12.26
CA TYR A 180 18.12 3.80 12.64
C TYR A 180 19.02 3.82 11.41
N ALA A 181 20.17 4.50 11.54
CA ALA A 181 21.15 4.63 10.47
C ALA A 181 22.56 4.86 11.03
N PHE A 182 23.57 4.42 10.30
CA PHE A 182 24.95 4.85 10.57
C PHE A 182 25.16 6.31 10.16
N SER A 183 26.05 7.01 10.87
CA SER A 183 26.67 8.23 10.34
C SER A 183 27.52 7.92 9.10
N PRO A 184 27.74 8.87 8.18
CA PRO A 184 28.54 8.64 6.97
C PRO A 184 29.95 8.09 7.24
N ASP A 185 30.57 8.46 8.36
CA ASP A 185 31.87 7.98 8.80
C ASP A 185 31.81 6.65 9.60
N GLY A 186 30.59 6.12 9.82
CA GLY A 186 30.36 4.87 10.56
C GLY A 186 30.64 4.93 12.08
N LYS A 187 30.95 6.10 12.67
CA LYS A 187 31.24 6.19 14.10
C LYS A 187 30.03 6.21 14.99
N TRP A 188 28.91 6.72 14.48
CA TRP A 188 27.68 6.83 15.22
C TRP A 188 26.57 6.00 14.60
N ILE A 189 25.63 5.58 15.44
CA ILE A 189 24.34 5.07 15.01
C ILE A 189 23.29 6.02 15.60
N SER A 190 22.49 6.66 14.75
CA SER A 190 21.28 7.37 15.15
C SER A 190 20.10 6.42 15.18
N PHE A 191 19.15 6.65 16.10
CA PHE A 191 17.91 5.86 16.16
C PHE A 191 16.79 6.64 16.83
N VAL A 192 15.55 6.21 16.60
CA VAL A 192 14.38 6.71 17.32
C VAL A 192 14.07 5.77 18.49
N SER A 193 14.04 6.27 19.72
CA SER A 193 13.59 5.56 20.91
C SER A 193 12.11 5.83 21.14
N ASN A 194 11.22 4.90 20.68
CA ASN A 194 9.77 4.99 20.89
C ASN A 194 9.42 4.53 22.30
N ARG A 195 8.72 5.37 23.06
CA ARG A 195 8.39 5.12 24.48
C ARG A 195 6.88 5.06 24.76
N GLY A 196 6.08 4.93 23.71
CA GLY A 196 4.62 4.93 23.75
C GLY A 196 4.07 6.30 23.41
N ASP A 197 3.92 7.15 24.38
CA ASP A 197 3.34 8.49 24.29
C ASP A 197 4.32 9.57 23.81
N HIS A 198 5.61 9.28 23.69
CA HIS A 198 6.65 10.19 23.18
C HIS A 198 7.80 9.41 22.53
N SER A 199 8.71 10.13 21.87
CA SER A 199 9.94 9.54 21.32
C SER A 199 11.11 10.50 21.34
N PHE A 200 12.33 9.96 21.43
CA PHE A 200 13.59 10.71 21.40
C PHE A 200 14.49 10.26 20.29
N ILE A 201 15.34 11.16 19.77
CA ILE A 201 16.52 10.79 18.99
C ILE A 201 17.60 10.30 19.94
N GLY A 202 18.03 9.05 19.75
CA GLY A 202 19.17 8.44 20.43
C GLY A 202 20.39 8.39 19.50
N LEU A 203 21.58 8.49 20.09
CA LEU A 203 22.86 8.36 19.42
C LEU A 203 23.73 7.36 20.16
N TRP A 204 24.21 6.34 19.47
CA TRP A 204 25.20 5.41 19.98
C TRP A 204 26.58 5.69 19.39
N ASN A 205 27.55 6.01 20.25
CA ASN A 205 28.94 6.13 19.82
C ASN A 205 29.59 4.74 19.84
N ARG A 206 29.99 4.25 18.68
CA ARG A 206 30.52 2.89 18.52
C ARG A 206 31.91 2.70 19.11
N GLU A 207 32.76 3.72 19.05
CA GLU A 207 34.11 3.66 19.58
C GLU A 207 34.12 3.74 21.12
N LYS A 208 33.33 4.68 21.68
CA LYS A 208 33.23 4.90 23.13
C LYS A 208 32.23 3.98 23.82
N GLN A 209 31.43 3.23 23.04
CA GLN A 209 30.33 2.39 23.53
C GLN A 209 29.42 3.14 24.50
N SER A 210 29.01 4.35 24.12
CA SER A 210 28.20 5.25 24.96
C SER A 210 26.92 5.69 24.26
N LEU A 211 25.82 5.65 25.01
CA LEU A 211 24.49 6.06 24.57
C LEU A 211 24.20 7.50 24.99
N HIS A 212 23.69 8.31 24.07
CA HIS A 212 23.37 9.71 24.27
C HIS A 212 21.96 10.02 23.82
N TYR A 213 21.28 10.92 24.53
CA TYR A 213 20.03 11.57 24.13
C TYR A 213 20.27 13.07 24.17
N PRO A 214 20.76 13.70 23.09
CA PRO A 214 21.29 15.07 23.12
C PRO A 214 20.25 16.12 23.45
N GLU A 215 19.00 15.90 23.05
CA GLU A 215 17.89 16.80 23.35
C GLU A 215 16.60 15.99 23.53
N THR A 216 16.00 16.10 24.70
CA THR A 216 14.76 15.41 25.03
C THR A 216 13.60 16.39 25.16
N SER A 217 12.39 15.97 24.82
CA SER A 217 11.18 16.76 24.94
C SER A 217 9.99 15.90 25.36
N LEU A 218 8.84 16.53 25.53
CA LEU A 218 7.56 15.83 25.74
C LEU A 218 6.89 15.42 24.41
N ASP A 219 7.51 15.75 23.28
CA ASP A 219 6.98 15.55 21.94
C ASP A 219 7.50 14.27 21.29
N HIS A 220 7.15 14.08 20.03
CA HIS A 220 7.66 12.99 19.21
C HIS A 220 8.80 13.46 18.32
N ASP A 221 10.03 13.06 18.63
CA ASP A 221 11.18 13.23 17.74
C ASP A 221 11.28 12.04 16.79
N ARG A 222 11.31 12.31 15.48
CA ARG A 222 11.27 11.28 14.43
C ARG A 222 12.09 11.65 13.21
N TYR A 223 12.35 10.67 12.35
CA TYR A 223 12.98 10.83 11.04
C TYR A 223 14.38 11.46 11.08
N PRO A 224 15.33 10.88 11.83
CA PRO A 224 16.70 11.40 11.87
C PRO A 224 17.38 11.26 10.50
N ALA A 225 18.02 12.31 10.02
CA ALA A 225 18.74 12.37 8.75
C ALA A 225 20.13 12.99 8.93
N TRP A 226 21.17 12.23 8.65
CA TRP A 226 22.56 12.70 8.70
C TRP A 226 22.87 13.67 7.56
N SER A 227 23.61 14.74 7.85
CA SER A 227 24.24 15.52 6.80
C SER A 227 25.31 14.69 6.08
N PRO A 228 25.58 14.96 4.78
CA PRO A 228 26.53 14.16 3.99
C PRO A 228 27.96 14.11 4.59
N ASP A 229 28.35 15.15 5.30
CA ASP A 229 29.66 15.25 6.02
C ASP A 229 29.65 14.64 7.44
N GLY A 230 28.46 14.17 7.90
CA GLY A 230 28.29 13.58 9.24
C GLY A 230 28.40 14.57 10.41
N THR A 231 28.55 15.88 10.15
CA THR A 231 28.72 16.90 11.21
C THR A 231 27.41 17.33 11.85
N LYS A 232 26.26 17.01 11.21
CA LYS A 232 24.93 17.39 11.68
C LYS A 232 23.94 16.24 11.55
N LEU A 233 22.89 16.26 12.39
CA LEU A 233 21.73 15.38 12.30
C LEU A 233 20.46 16.21 12.33
N ALA A 234 19.68 16.19 11.26
CA ALA A 234 18.35 16.81 11.23
C ALA A 234 17.28 15.79 11.70
N TYR A 235 16.20 16.28 12.29
CA TYR A 235 15.05 15.47 12.67
C TYR A 235 13.78 16.32 12.79
N LEU A 236 12.61 15.68 12.70
CA LEU A 236 11.33 16.33 12.96
C LEU A 236 10.99 16.24 14.45
N ARG A 237 10.50 17.34 15.02
CA ARG A 237 9.80 17.36 16.29
C ARG A 237 8.32 17.62 16.03
N ILE A 238 7.49 16.65 16.37
CA ILE A 238 6.04 16.68 16.14
C ILE A 238 5.38 16.85 17.50
N PRO A 239 4.60 17.94 17.72
CA PRO A 239 3.92 18.18 18.98
C PRO A 239 3.06 16.99 19.40
N ASN A 240 3.17 16.63 20.66
CA ASN A 240 2.37 15.55 21.26
C ASN A 240 0.95 16.07 21.46
N VAL A 241 0.01 15.55 20.68
CA VAL A 241 -1.41 15.84 20.79
C VAL A 241 -2.13 14.57 21.20
N ASN A 242 -2.57 14.51 22.44
CA ASN A 242 -3.27 13.36 23.00
C ASN A 242 -4.79 13.52 22.87
N ASN A 243 -5.51 12.40 22.84
CA ASN A 243 -6.96 12.26 23.01
C ASN A 243 -7.82 12.72 21.81
N LYS A 244 -7.39 12.40 20.58
CA LYS A 244 -8.32 12.48 19.45
C LYS A 244 -8.84 11.08 19.12
N LEU A 245 -10.15 10.98 18.94
CA LEU A 245 -10.78 9.77 18.42
C LEU A 245 -10.14 9.43 17.07
N PRO A 246 -9.79 8.18 16.79
CA PRO A 246 -9.50 7.74 15.43
C PRO A 246 -10.61 8.18 14.47
N PHE A 247 -10.25 8.50 13.22
CA PHE A 247 -11.18 9.04 12.23
C PHE A 247 -11.72 10.46 12.53
N THR A 248 -10.94 11.24 13.27
CA THR A 248 -11.15 12.70 13.37
C THR A 248 -10.36 13.40 12.28
N SER A 249 -10.97 14.33 11.58
CA SER A 249 -10.31 15.18 10.57
C SER A 249 -9.07 15.88 11.14
N HIS A 250 -7.94 15.80 10.42
CA HIS A 250 -6.65 16.36 10.80
C HIS A 250 -6.17 17.41 9.78
N LYS A 251 -6.97 18.43 9.50
CA LYS A 251 -6.61 19.53 8.60
C LYS A 251 -5.64 20.51 9.25
N GLU A 252 -5.76 20.66 10.57
CA GLU A 252 -4.95 21.62 11.35
C GLU A 252 -4.43 20.95 12.64
N ALA A 253 -3.22 21.30 13.01
CA ALA A 253 -2.60 20.85 14.26
C ALA A 253 -1.65 21.92 14.82
N ASN A 254 -1.03 21.63 15.97
CA ASN A 254 0.11 22.39 16.44
C ASN A 254 1.25 22.26 15.43
N PRO A 255 1.89 23.39 15.05
CA PRO A 255 2.98 23.36 14.09
C PRO A 255 4.10 22.43 14.52
N TRP A 256 4.59 21.63 13.58
CA TRP A 256 5.77 20.79 13.77
C TRP A 256 7.04 21.53 13.31
N SER A 257 8.20 21.08 13.78
CA SER A 257 9.47 21.75 13.51
C SER A 257 10.54 20.82 12.99
N ILE A 258 11.52 21.41 12.29
CA ILE A 258 12.79 20.76 11.95
C ILE A 258 13.84 21.24 12.93
N ARG A 259 14.51 20.30 13.55
CA ARG A 259 15.63 20.53 14.46
C ARG A 259 16.92 20.00 13.85
N VAL A 260 18.02 20.70 14.09
CA VAL A 260 19.35 20.29 13.64
C VAL A 260 20.28 20.21 14.84
N LEU A 261 20.79 19.03 15.08
CA LEU A 261 21.82 18.73 16.07
C LEU A 261 23.20 18.92 15.45
N ASN A 262 24.05 19.69 16.12
CA ASN A 262 25.48 19.79 15.80
C ASN A 262 26.24 18.71 16.58
N MET A 263 26.99 17.87 15.88
CA MET A 263 27.66 16.70 16.48
C MET A 263 28.89 17.05 17.36
N ASP A 264 29.54 18.18 17.11
CA ASP A 264 30.69 18.61 17.92
C ASP A 264 30.26 19.14 19.28
N THR A 265 29.15 19.89 19.29
CA THR A 265 28.65 20.53 20.51
C THR A 265 27.60 19.73 21.23
N MET A 266 27.01 18.71 20.57
CA MET A 266 25.88 17.90 21.03
C MET A 266 24.67 18.78 21.42
N LYS A 267 24.47 19.91 20.75
CA LYS A 267 23.34 20.82 20.93
C LYS A 267 22.48 20.88 19.67
N ALA A 268 21.17 20.80 19.85
CA ALA A 268 20.22 20.98 18.77
C ALA A 268 19.59 22.39 18.80
N ALA A 269 19.19 22.86 17.62
CA ALA A 269 18.44 24.10 17.45
C ALA A 269 17.24 23.86 16.55
N GLU A 270 16.14 24.54 16.84
CA GLU A 270 15.02 24.64 15.90
C GLU A 270 15.47 25.55 14.75
N VAL A 271 15.46 25.01 13.53
CA VAL A 271 15.90 25.76 12.35
C VAL A 271 14.70 26.18 11.48
N TRP A 272 13.58 25.47 11.60
CA TRP A 272 12.35 25.77 10.88
C TRP A 272 11.13 25.30 11.66
N LEU A 273 10.05 26.06 11.57
CA LEU A 273 8.75 25.78 12.19
C LEU A 273 7.65 25.91 11.11
N ALA A 274 6.74 24.93 11.04
CA ALA A 274 5.60 25.01 10.15
C ALA A 274 4.67 26.19 10.52
N ASP A 275 4.06 26.82 9.51
CA ASP A 275 3.05 27.85 9.75
C ASP A 275 1.85 27.25 10.52
N PRO A 276 1.19 28.00 11.41
CA PRO A 276 -0.04 27.52 12.05
C PRO A 276 -1.17 27.39 11.04
N GLY A 277 -2.14 26.53 11.34
CA GLY A 277 -3.37 26.35 10.55
C GLY A 277 -3.31 25.18 9.57
N LYS A 278 -4.07 25.31 8.48
CA LYS A 278 -4.27 24.22 7.51
C LYS A 278 -2.95 23.75 6.91
N GLY A 279 -2.77 22.42 6.89
CA GLY A 279 -1.57 21.77 6.36
C GLY A 279 -0.41 21.65 7.33
N SER A 280 -0.53 22.10 8.58
CA SER A 280 0.50 21.96 9.62
C SER A 280 0.46 20.63 10.35
N VAL A 281 0.09 19.56 9.65
CA VAL A 281 0.09 18.19 10.14
C VAL A 281 1.16 17.40 9.39
N VAL A 282 1.93 16.57 10.09
CA VAL A 282 2.80 15.59 9.45
C VAL A 282 1.94 14.40 9.06
N VAL A 283 1.72 14.19 7.77
CA VAL A 283 0.96 13.05 7.25
C VAL A 283 1.79 11.79 7.47
N ARG A 284 1.26 10.85 8.24
CA ARG A 284 2.01 9.67 8.72
C ARG A 284 2.53 8.79 7.59
N ASP A 285 1.69 8.52 6.62
CA ASP A 285 1.95 7.51 5.59
C ASP A 285 2.26 8.12 4.21
N ILE A 286 2.47 9.45 4.13
CA ILE A 286 2.79 10.16 2.88
C ILE A 286 3.91 11.18 3.13
N PRO A 287 5.04 11.10 2.44
CA PRO A 287 5.48 10.01 1.56
C PRO A 287 5.58 8.67 2.28
N ALA A 288 5.48 7.55 1.56
CA ALA A 288 5.45 6.19 2.13
C ALA A 288 6.82 5.71 2.65
N GLU A 289 7.85 6.54 2.61
CA GLU A 289 9.23 6.23 2.98
C GLU A 289 9.50 6.43 4.48
N SER A 290 10.57 5.81 4.97
CA SER A 290 11.08 6.01 6.33
C SER A 290 11.67 7.40 6.56
N ASP A 291 12.15 8.04 5.50
CA ASP A 291 12.81 9.33 5.55
C ASP A 291 11.84 10.47 5.24
N ARG A 292 12.03 11.60 5.90
CA ARG A 292 11.23 12.82 5.72
C ARG A 292 12.09 14.06 5.55
N ILE A 293 13.42 13.93 5.65
CA ILE A 293 14.37 15.03 5.49
C ILE A 293 15.51 14.56 4.61
N TRP A 294 15.83 15.32 3.59
CA TRP A 294 16.96 15.09 2.70
C TRP A 294 17.86 16.31 2.65
N TRP A 295 19.12 16.09 2.93
CA TRP A 295 20.12 17.15 2.81
C TRP A 295 20.51 17.37 1.36
N THR A 296 20.65 18.65 1.00
CA THR A 296 21.25 19.01 -0.28
C THR A 296 22.76 19.23 -0.13
N PRO A 297 23.55 19.20 -1.22
CA PRO A 297 24.99 19.46 -1.15
C PRO A 297 25.35 20.82 -0.58
N ASN A 298 24.50 21.83 -0.71
CA ASN A 298 24.70 23.18 -0.17
C ASN A 298 24.19 23.36 1.26
N GLY A 299 23.77 22.26 1.92
CA GLY A 299 23.31 22.26 3.31
C GLY A 299 21.88 22.75 3.52
N SER A 300 21.07 22.84 2.47
CA SER A 300 19.62 23.02 2.57
C SER A 300 18.94 21.71 2.95
N LEU A 301 17.71 21.80 3.47
CA LEU A 301 16.90 20.67 3.88
C LEU A 301 15.69 20.57 2.97
N VAL A 302 15.50 19.43 2.32
CA VAL A 302 14.29 19.12 1.56
C VAL A 302 13.37 18.28 2.45
N PHE A 303 12.08 18.58 2.48
CA PHE A 303 11.09 17.90 3.31
C PHE A 303 9.68 18.02 2.75
N PRO A 304 8.76 17.09 3.07
CA PRO A 304 7.36 17.16 2.70
C PRO A 304 6.60 18.15 3.59
N TRP A 305 5.74 18.96 2.98
CA TRP A 305 4.82 19.85 3.68
C TRP A 305 3.51 19.98 2.90
N GLU A 306 2.39 20.02 3.60
CA GLU A 306 1.06 20.06 3.01
C GLU A 306 0.43 21.47 3.00
N LYS A 307 1.24 22.51 3.06
CA LYS A 307 0.82 23.91 3.15
C LYS A 307 -0.29 24.31 2.17
N ASN A 308 -0.26 23.77 0.95
CA ASN A 308 -1.19 24.13 -0.11
C ASN A 308 -2.31 23.06 -0.30
N GLY A 309 -2.56 22.22 0.70
CA GLY A 309 -3.52 21.13 0.63
C GLY A 309 -3.03 19.89 -0.11
N TRP A 310 -1.73 19.84 -0.46
CA TRP A 310 -1.07 18.72 -1.10
C TRP A 310 0.27 18.44 -0.42
N VAL A 311 0.58 17.17 -0.13
CA VAL A 311 1.89 16.78 0.39
C VAL A 311 2.92 16.96 -0.71
N GLN A 312 3.69 18.02 -0.64
CA GLN A 312 4.66 18.43 -1.66
C GLN A 312 6.01 18.70 -1.03
N LEU A 313 7.08 18.66 -1.82
CA LEU A 313 8.44 18.90 -1.33
C LEU A 313 8.77 20.39 -1.33
N TYR A 314 9.42 20.82 -0.25
CA TYR A 314 9.96 22.15 -0.03
C TYR A 314 11.43 22.03 0.32
N ALA A 315 12.23 23.03 -0.09
CA ALA A 315 13.61 23.20 0.35
C ALA A 315 13.70 24.40 1.29
N PHE A 316 14.38 24.24 2.41
CA PHE A 316 14.68 25.29 3.36
C PHE A 316 16.20 25.44 3.54
N ASN A 317 16.70 26.66 3.42
CA ASN A 317 18.11 26.96 3.67
C ASN A 317 18.27 27.54 5.08
N PRO A 318 18.86 26.80 6.02
CA PRO A 318 19.00 27.27 7.41
C PRO A 318 19.97 28.44 7.59
N THR A 319 20.80 28.76 6.58
CA THR A 319 21.75 29.87 6.65
C THR A 319 21.10 31.22 6.38
N ASN A 320 20.16 31.29 5.43
CA ASN A 320 19.51 32.54 5.01
C ASN A 320 18.00 32.57 5.27
N GLY A 321 17.42 31.49 5.78
CA GLY A 321 15.98 31.37 6.09
C GLY A 321 15.05 31.27 4.86
N GLN A 322 15.59 31.10 3.66
CA GLN A 322 14.78 31.00 2.44
C GLN A 322 14.11 29.63 2.35
N ILE A 323 12.83 29.65 1.96
CA ILE A 323 12.05 28.44 1.64
C ILE A 323 11.63 28.48 0.17
N GLN A 324 11.74 27.34 -0.51
CA GLN A 324 11.34 27.19 -1.90
C GLN A 324 10.40 25.98 -2.05
N HIS A 325 9.29 26.15 -2.77
CA HIS A 325 8.39 25.10 -3.15
C HIS A 325 8.91 24.40 -4.41
N LEU A 326 9.19 23.09 -4.34
CA LEU A 326 9.87 22.33 -5.38
C LEU A 326 8.91 21.59 -6.34
N THR A 327 7.87 20.95 -5.80
CA THR A 327 6.95 20.09 -6.58
C THR A 327 5.58 20.75 -6.75
N LYS A 328 5.53 21.80 -7.57
CA LYS A 328 4.34 22.65 -7.78
C LYS A 328 3.28 21.95 -8.63
N GLY A 329 2.02 22.33 -8.43
CA GLY A 329 0.86 21.87 -9.21
C GLY A 329 -0.13 21.11 -8.34
N GLN A 330 -1.23 20.66 -8.94
CA GLN A 330 -2.16 19.74 -8.28
C GLN A 330 -1.57 18.35 -8.24
N GLY A 331 -1.54 17.75 -7.07
CA GLY A 331 -1.00 16.43 -6.83
C GLY A 331 -0.07 16.38 -5.62
N PHE A 332 0.24 15.19 -5.15
CA PHE A 332 1.07 14.93 -4.00
C PHE A 332 2.27 14.04 -4.34
N VAL A 333 3.33 14.16 -3.57
CA VAL A 333 4.48 13.25 -3.62
C VAL A 333 4.19 12.08 -2.69
N GLU A 334 4.04 10.89 -3.26
CA GLU A 334 3.67 9.68 -2.52
C GLU A 334 4.88 8.88 -2.05
N LYS A 335 5.95 8.83 -2.86
CA LYS A 335 7.20 8.15 -2.51
C LYS A 335 8.41 8.97 -2.92
N VAL A 336 9.49 8.83 -2.18
CA VAL A 336 10.76 9.46 -2.43
C VAL A 336 11.89 8.45 -2.28
N ASN A 337 12.62 8.20 -3.35
CA ASN A 337 13.79 7.32 -3.37
C ASN A 337 15.06 8.17 -3.52
N THR A 338 16.04 7.93 -2.66
CA THR A 338 17.36 8.55 -2.79
C THR A 338 18.20 7.84 -3.85
N SER A 339 18.99 8.61 -4.60
CA SER A 339 19.95 8.06 -5.56
C SER A 339 21.37 8.06 -4.99
N TYR A 340 22.09 6.97 -5.20
CA TYR A 340 23.53 6.89 -4.87
C TYR A 340 24.42 7.48 -5.98
N LEU A 341 23.88 7.68 -7.19
CA LEU A 341 24.63 8.10 -8.38
C LEU A 341 24.62 9.60 -8.62
N GLY A 342 23.94 10.37 -7.80
CA GLY A 342 23.83 11.81 -8.00
C GLY A 342 23.16 12.50 -6.83
N ASN A 343 23.25 13.82 -6.84
CA ASN A 343 22.55 14.66 -5.87
C ASN A 343 21.10 14.88 -6.33
N GLU A 344 20.30 13.82 -6.30
CA GLU A 344 18.92 13.84 -6.80
C GLU A 344 17.99 13.00 -5.91
N LEU A 345 16.70 13.33 -5.96
CA LEU A 345 15.62 12.50 -5.45
C LEU A 345 14.78 12.00 -6.61
N LEU A 346 14.39 10.73 -6.54
CA LEU A 346 13.46 10.12 -7.48
C LEU A 346 12.09 10.01 -6.82
N LEU A 347 11.07 10.56 -7.45
CA LEU A 347 9.75 10.70 -6.86
C LEU A 347 8.72 9.86 -7.58
N THR A 348 7.80 9.29 -6.82
CA THR A 348 6.50 8.82 -7.32
C THR A 348 5.45 9.84 -6.89
N SER A 349 4.68 10.36 -7.85
CA SER A 349 3.72 11.44 -7.62
C SER A 349 2.54 11.35 -8.59
N ASN A 350 1.40 11.95 -8.25
CA ASN A 350 0.30 12.14 -9.17
C ASN A 350 0.20 13.59 -9.70
N ILE A 351 1.24 14.39 -9.56
CA ILE A 351 1.29 15.73 -10.15
C ILE A 351 1.10 15.64 -11.66
N GLY A 352 0.17 16.44 -12.19
CA GLY A 352 -0.15 16.48 -13.63
C GLY A 352 -1.06 15.36 -14.15
N ASP A 353 -1.34 14.31 -13.35
CA ASP A 353 -2.38 13.31 -13.60
C ASP A 353 -2.82 12.68 -12.28
N ILE A 354 -3.86 13.22 -11.69
CA ILE A 354 -4.34 12.82 -10.35
C ILE A 354 -4.90 11.39 -10.29
N GLU A 355 -5.21 10.78 -11.43
CA GLU A 355 -5.76 9.42 -11.53
C GLU A 355 -4.68 8.35 -11.75
N ARG A 356 -3.41 8.76 -11.89
CA ARG A 356 -2.28 7.85 -12.13
C ARG A 356 -1.09 8.21 -11.27
N ARG A 357 -0.01 7.47 -11.41
CA ARG A 357 1.29 7.77 -10.81
C ARG A 357 2.32 8.01 -11.90
N LYS A 358 3.11 9.03 -11.69
CA LYS A 358 4.21 9.45 -12.54
C LYS A 358 5.51 9.42 -11.75
N ILE A 359 6.62 9.24 -12.42
CA ILE A 359 7.95 9.31 -11.84
C ILE A 359 8.65 10.60 -12.24
N TYR A 360 9.33 11.20 -11.27
CA TYR A 360 10.06 12.45 -11.45
C TYR A 360 11.48 12.34 -10.93
N ARG A 361 12.38 13.14 -11.50
CA ARG A 361 13.71 13.40 -10.96
C ARG A 361 13.77 14.84 -10.45
N LEU A 362 14.18 15.02 -9.21
CA LEU A 362 14.43 16.31 -8.59
C LEU A 362 15.95 16.44 -8.35
N ASP A 363 16.61 17.34 -9.10
CA ASP A 363 18.02 17.67 -8.88
C ASP A 363 18.18 18.53 -7.62
N LEU A 364 19.02 18.11 -6.68
CA LEU A 364 19.21 18.78 -5.39
C LEU A 364 20.18 19.98 -5.43
N ASN A 365 20.84 20.22 -6.56
CA ASN A 365 21.67 21.43 -6.76
C ASN A 365 20.87 22.56 -7.38
N SER A 366 20.13 22.28 -8.47
CA SER A 366 19.35 23.27 -9.22
C SER A 366 17.89 23.38 -8.76
N PHE A 367 17.37 22.38 -8.08
CA PHE A 367 15.94 22.17 -7.76
C PHE A 367 15.06 22.06 -9.03
N GLU A 368 15.62 21.64 -10.13
CA GLU A 368 14.87 21.32 -11.35
C GLU A 368 14.12 20.00 -11.17
N LEU A 369 12.82 20.02 -11.50
CA LEU A 369 11.94 18.85 -11.48
C LEU A 369 11.69 18.38 -12.92
N GLU A 370 12.14 17.18 -13.25
CA GLU A 370 11.97 16.55 -14.56
C GLU A 370 10.94 15.42 -14.49
N ASP A 371 9.96 15.46 -15.40
CA ASP A 371 8.99 14.37 -15.60
C ASP A 371 9.64 13.25 -16.44
N LEU A 372 9.75 12.07 -15.84
CA LEU A 372 10.34 10.90 -16.50
C LEU A 372 9.27 9.94 -17.07
N SER A 373 7.98 10.26 -16.95
CA SER A 373 6.90 9.34 -17.30
C SER A 373 6.43 9.46 -18.72
N GLU A 374 6.01 8.33 -19.30
CA GLU A 374 5.19 8.33 -20.49
C GLU A 374 3.72 8.57 -20.14
N LYS A 375 3.01 9.21 -21.07
CA LYS A 375 1.60 9.55 -20.91
C LYS A 375 0.74 8.28 -20.88
N GLY A 376 -0.14 8.21 -19.88
CA GLY A 376 -1.14 7.15 -19.75
C GLY A 376 -0.70 5.93 -18.94
N ASN A 377 0.58 5.79 -18.64
CA ASN A 377 1.10 4.73 -17.78
C ASN A 377 0.97 5.11 -16.30
N ILE A 378 0.98 4.10 -15.44
CA ILE A 378 1.13 4.22 -13.99
C ILE A 378 2.53 3.74 -13.66
N ASN A 379 3.41 4.64 -13.20
CA ASN A 379 4.82 4.36 -12.94
C ASN A 379 5.16 4.68 -11.50
N TRP A 380 5.91 3.79 -10.83
CA TRP A 380 6.28 3.97 -9.42
C TRP A 380 7.62 3.34 -9.08
N THR A 381 8.14 3.64 -7.89
CA THR A 381 9.40 3.14 -7.33
C THR A 381 10.57 3.24 -8.32
N PRO A 382 10.88 4.46 -8.84
CA PRO A 382 12.02 4.62 -9.71
C PRO A 382 13.34 4.44 -8.95
N VAL A 383 14.29 3.72 -9.53
CA VAL A 383 15.67 3.58 -9.04
C VAL A 383 16.65 4.01 -10.13
N ARG A 384 17.73 4.69 -9.74
CA ARG A 384 18.77 5.17 -10.65
C ARG A 384 19.73 4.05 -11.01
N ILE A 385 20.04 3.93 -12.30
CA ILE A 385 21.17 3.13 -12.80
C ILE A 385 22.14 4.04 -13.59
N GLU A 386 23.35 3.56 -13.89
CA GLU A 386 24.44 4.39 -14.45
C GLU A 386 24.02 5.22 -15.67
N ASN A 387 23.23 4.67 -16.60
CA ASN A 387 22.80 5.36 -17.82
C ASN A 387 21.27 5.35 -17.99
N GLY A 388 20.52 5.47 -16.90
CA GLY A 388 19.06 5.45 -16.97
C GLY A 388 18.36 5.19 -15.66
N PHE A 389 17.18 4.59 -15.75
CA PHE A 389 16.31 4.29 -14.63
C PHE A 389 15.67 2.92 -14.78
N VAL A 390 15.40 2.26 -13.67
CA VAL A 390 14.47 1.13 -13.61
C VAL A 390 13.31 1.52 -12.71
N PHE A 391 12.12 1.13 -13.07
CA PHE A 391 10.89 1.46 -12.34
C PHE A 391 9.83 0.39 -12.56
N LEU A 392 8.84 0.36 -11.70
CA LEU A 392 7.67 -0.48 -11.88
C LEU A 392 6.59 0.28 -12.67
N SER A 393 5.90 -0.41 -13.57
CA SER A 393 4.93 0.20 -14.48
C SER A 393 3.74 -0.71 -14.73
N SER A 394 2.55 -0.11 -14.83
CA SER A 394 1.32 -0.77 -15.27
C SER A 394 0.52 0.13 -16.22
N THR A 395 -0.52 -0.42 -16.83
CA THR A 395 -1.49 0.34 -17.65
C THR A 395 -2.91 -0.08 -17.31
N GLY A 396 -3.90 0.41 -18.03
CA GLY A 396 -5.29 -0.07 -17.94
C GLY A 396 -5.47 -1.52 -18.35
N THR A 397 -4.55 -2.07 -19.16
CA THR A 397 -4.67 -3.42 -19.73
C THR A 397 -3.41 -4.29 -19.55
N ARG A 398 -2.40 -3.80 -18.89
CA ARG A 398 -1.18 -4.54 -18.53
C ARG A 398 -0.92 -4.42 -17.03
N PRO A 399 -0.84 -5.56 -16.31
CA PRO A 399 -0.45 -5.59 -14.90
C PRO A 399 0.93 -4.98 -14.63
N ALA A 400 1.26 -4.84 -13.33
CA ALA A 400 2.55 -4.36 -12.86
C ALA A 400 3.72 -5.14 -13.44
N TRP A 401 4.74 -4.45 -13.95
CA TRP A 401 5.95 -5.07 -14.48
C TRP A 401 7.17 -4.18 -14.30
N PRO A 402 8.39 -4.70 -14.07
CA PRO A 402 9.60 -3.91 -14.04
C PRO A 402 9.99 -3.46 -15.45
N MET A 403 10.23 -2.16 -15.60
CA MET A 403 10.68 -1.52 -16.83
C MET A 403 12.03 -0.88 -16.63
N ILE A 404 12.87 -0.97 -17.65
CA ILE A 404 14.15 -0.26 -17.72
C ILE A 404 14.12 0.78 -18.84
N ARG A 405 14.56 2.01 -18.52
CA ARG A 405 14.96 3.03 -19.50
C ARG A 405 16.48 3.14 -19.48
N TYR A 406 17.15 2.67 -20.52
CA TYR A 406 18.59 2.62 -20.66
C TYR A 406 19.01 3.27 -21.97
N TYR A 407 19.86 4.31 -21.92
CA TYR A 407 20.18 5.14 -23.08
C TYR A 407 18.95 5.61 -23.90
N ASN A 408 17.90 6.04 -23.24
CA ASN A 408 16.62 6.47 -23.84
C ASN A 408 15.84 5.37 -24.59
N GLN A 409 16.19 4.10 -24.41
CA GLN A 409 15.39 2.98 -24.89
C GLN A 409 14.65 2.33 -23.70
N GLU A 410 13.38 2.05 -23.87
CA GLU A 410 12.57 1.35 -22.87
C GLU A 410 12.32 -0.09 -23.27
N LYS A 411 12.44 -1.00 -22.30
CA LYS A 411 12.04 -2.40 -22.43
C LYS A 411 11.54 -2.95 -21.11
N LEU A 412 10.75 -4.01 -21.16
CA LEU A 412 10.39 -4.79 -19.99
C LEU A 412 11.60 -5.65 -19.57
N LEU A 413 11.82 -5.78 -18.26
CA LEU A 413 12.74 -6.76 -17.71
C LEU A 413 12.01 -8.09 -17.55
N ALA A 414 12.66 -9.23 -17.80
CA ALA A 414 12.06 -10.56 -17.70
C ALA A 414 10.74 -10.71 -18.48
N GLU A 415 10.66 -10.15 -19.69
CA GLU A 415 9.43 -10.17 -20.49
C GLU A 415 8.97 -11.60 -20.86
N ASP A 416 9.89 -12.52 -20.95
CA ASP A 416 9.68 -13.95 -21.21
C ASP A 416 8.87 -14.66 -20.09
N LEU A 417 8.80 -14.07 -18.91
CA LEU A 417 8.00 -14.58 -17.78
C LEU A 417 6.54 -14.08 -17.81
N PHE A 418 6.18 -13.20 -18.75
CA PHE A 418 4.79 -12.74 -18.85
C PHE A 418 3.89 -13.87 -19.38
N PRO A 419 2.77 -14.21 -18.66
CA PRO A 419 1.95 -15.36 -19.04
C PRO A 419 1.32 -15.21 -20.43
N GLU A 420 1.51 -16.19 -21.31
CA GLU A 420 0.94 -16.21 -22.67
C GLU A 420 -0.60 -16.25 -22.66
N ASN A 421 -1.17 -16.87 -21.64
CA ASN A 421 -2.62 -17.03 -21.44
C ASN A 421 -3.28 -15.87 -20.71
N PHE A 422 -2.53 -14.80 -20.37
CA PHE A 422 -3.11 -13.60 -19.76
C PHE A 422 -4.23 -13.03 -20.66
N PRO A 423 -5.40 -12.65 -20.11
CA PRO A 423 -6.55 -12.20 -20.87
C PRO A 423 -6.24 -11.01 -21.77
N LYS A 424 -6.73 -11.03 -23.02
CA LYS A 424 -6.45 -9.98 -24.03
C LYS A 424 -7.65 -9.04 -24.26
N ASN A 425 -8.81 -9.34 -23.67
CA ASN A 425 -10.07 -8.61 -23.83
C ASN A 425 -10.33 -7.60 -22.72
N LEU A 426 -9.28 -7.09 -22.09
CA LEU A 426 -9.38 -6.07 -21.03
C LEU A 426 -9.85 -4.72 -21.57
N VAL A 427 -10.51 -3.95 -20.71
CA VAL A 427 -11.04 -2.63 -21.04
C VAL A 427 -10.29 -1.55 -20.27
N THR A 428 -10.17 -0.37 -20.87
CA THR A 428 -9.66 0.82 -20.18
C THR A 428 -10.83 1.50 -19.47
N PRO A 429 -10.79 1.65 -18.14
CA PRO A 429 -11.87 2.28 -17.40
C PRO A 429 -12.00 3.77 -17.71
N ILE A 430 -13.21 4.29 -17.57
CA ILE A 430 -13.55 5.69 -17.76
C ILE A 430 -13.62 6.36 -16.39
N GLY A 431 -12.80 7.39 -16.17
CA GLY A 431 -12.86 8.20 -14.95
C GLY A 431 -14.08 9.12 -14.98
N LEU A 432 -14.79 9.23 -13.86
CA LEU A 432 -15.98 10.11 -13.72
C LEU A 432 -16.11 10.62 -12.28
N ASP A 433 -16.89 11.70 -12.12
CA ASP A 433 -17.28 12.27 -10.83
C ASP A 433 -18.66 11.76 -10.43
N ILE A 434 -18.84 11.45 -9.15
CA ILE A 434 -20.11 11.12 -8.55
C ILE A 434 -20.38 12.15 -7.44
N GLN A 435 -21.56 12.77 -7.45
CA GLN A 435 -21.95 13.74 -6.44
C GLN A 435 -22.89 13.10 -5.42
N ALA A 436 -22.48 13.09 -4.16
CA ALA A 436 -23.28 12.62 -3.04
C ALA A 436 -24.39 13.63 -2.67
N SER A 437 -25.37 13.18 -1.90
CA SER A 437 -26.53 13.98 -1.50
C SER A 437 -26.20 15.22 -0.67
N ASP A 438 -25.06 15.20 0.03
CA ASP A 438 -24.53 16.35 0.79
C ASP A 438 -23.70 17.32 -0.08
N GLY A 439 -23.57 17.03 -1.39
CA GLY A 439 -22.84 17.85 -2.36
C GLY A 439 -21.37 17.49 -2.51
N PHE A 440 -20.83 16.55 -1.73
CA PHE A 440 -19.46 16.07 -1.89
C PHE A 440 -19.28 15.39 -3.25
N LYS A 441 -18.11 15.57 -3.87
CA LYS A 441 -17.76 14.95 -5.16
C LYS A 441 -16.69 13.88 -4.94
N SER A 442 -17.10 12.64 -5.04
CA SER A 442 -16.21 11.48 -5.09
C SER A 442 -15.78 11.16 -6.53
N ARG A 443 -14.77 10.33 -6.69
CA ARG A 443 -14.23 9.90 -7.99
C ARG A 443 -14.54 8.44 -8.22
N ALA A 444 -14.84 8.08 -9.46
CA ALA A 444 -15.12 6.68 -9.81
C ALA A 444 -14.50 6.28 -11.14
N GLN A 445 -14.39 4.98 -11.35
CA GLN A 445 -13.90 4.34 -12.56
C GLN A 445 -14.96 3.39 -13.07
N LEU A 446 -15.41 3.59 -14.30
CA LEU A 446 -16.46 2.79 -14.94
C LEU A 446 -15.83 1.86 -15.97
N PHE A 447 -16.07 0.57 -15.83
CA PHE A 447 -15.68 -0.48 -16.77
C PHE A 447 -16.94 -0.93 -17.53
N LEU A 448 -16.93 -0.76 -18.83
CA LEU A 448 -17.99 -1.26 -19.70
C LEU A 448 -17.57 -2.57 -20.35
N PRO A 449 -18.49 -3.52 -20.61
CA PRO A 449 -18.15 -4.75 -21.32
C PRO A 449 -17.44 -4.47 -22.66
N PRO A 450 -16.50 -5.34 -23.13
CA PRO A 450 -15.78 -5.12 -24.38
C PRO A 450 -16.68 -4.90 -25.61
N ASN A 451 -17.87 -5.53 -25.62
CA ASN A 451 -18.88 -5.42 -26.68
C ASN A 451 -20.15 -4.77 -26.12
N HIS A 452 -19.99 -3.67 -25.39
CA HIS A 452 -21.10 -2.94 -24.75
C HIS A 452 -22.13 -2.46 -25.77
N ASP A 453 -23.42 -2.83 -25.54
CA ASP A 453 -24.58 -2.34 -26.30
C ASP A 453 -25.41 -1.43 -25.37
N PRO A 454 -25.53 -0.13 -25.67
CA PRO A 454 -26.27 0.81 -24.82
C PRO A 454 -27.79 0.56 -24.77
N ASN A 455 -28.32 -0.35 -25.60
CA ASN A 455 -29.74 -0.74 -25.60
C ASN A 455 -30.00 -2.03 -24.80
N LYS A 456 -28.98 -2.64 -24.24
CA LYS A 456 -29.07 -3.84 -23.38
C LYS A 456 -28.85 -3.44 -21.94
N GLN A 457 -29.62 -4.00 -21.01
CA GLN A 457 -29.38 -3.87 -19.57
C GLN A 457 -28.39 -4.93 -19.08
N TYR A 458 -27.47 -4.50 -18.21
CA TYR A 458 -26.42 -5.30 -17.62
C TYR A 458 -26.53 -5.27 -16.09
N PRO A 459 -26.26 -6.38 -15.40
CA PRO A 459 -26.04 -6.32 -13.95
C PRO A 459 -24.79 -5.46 -13.64
N ALA A 460 -24.77 -4.86 -12.45
CA ALA A 460 -23.68 -4.00 -12.06
C ALA A 460 -23.03 -4.43 -10.74
N VAL A 461 -21.72 -4.19 -10.62
CA VAL A 461 -20.96 -4.38 -9.38
C VAL A 461 -20.25 -3.08 -8.99
N ILE A 462 -20.20 -2.79 -7.67
CA ILE A 462 -19.50 -1.63 -7.12
C ILE A 462 -18.36 -2.15 -6.24
N PHE A 463 -17.12 -1.84 -6.62
CA PHE A 463 -15.96 -2.13 -5.78
C PHE A 463 -15.64 -0.96 -4.84
N LEU A 464 -15.43 -1.28 -3.57
CA LEU A 464 -15.09 -0.38 -2.49
C LEU A 464 -13.72 -0.79 -1.93
N HIS A 465 -12.72 0.10 -2.02
CA HIS A 465 -11.39 -0.20 -1.51
C HIS A 465 -11.31 -0.16 0.01
N GLY A 466 -10.33 -0.83 0.59
CA GLY A 466 -10.03 -0.76 2.02
C GLY A 466 -9.26 0.51 2.40
N GLY A 467 -9.00 0.66 3.68
CA GLY A 467 -8.05 1.67 4.12
C GLY A 467 -8.55 2.66 5.18
N SER A 468 -9.25 3.70 4.96
CA SER A 468 -9.76 4.46 3.80
C SER A 468 -8.68 5.16 2.96
N ARG A 469 -7.49 5.41 3.50
CA ARG A 469 -6.36 6.16 2.89
C ARG A 469 -5.75 5.42 1.70
N ARG A 470 -6.55 5.15 0.66
CA ARG A 470 -6.15 4.50 -0.60
C ARG A 470 -6.72 5.25 -1.80
N GLN A 471 -6.20 4.93 -2.98
CA GLN A 471 -6.73 5.38 -4.25
C GLN A 471 -6.67 4.24 -5.26
N MET A 472 -7.79 3.96 -5.90
CA MET A 472 -7.81 3.12 -7.10
C MET A 472 -7.45 3.98 -8.31
N LEU A 473 -6.58 3.47 -9.17
CA LEU A 473 -6.01 4.19 -10.31
C LEU A 473 -6.67 3.74 -11.61
N LEU A 474 -6.62 4.58 -12.66
CA LEU A 474 -7.10 4.23 -14.01
C LEU A 474 -6.18 3.20 -14.68
N GLY A 475 -5.98 2.07 -14.02
CA GLY A 475 -5.17 0.94 -14.42
C GLY A 475 -4.83 0.03 -13.24
N PHE A 476 -4.05 -1.03 -13.51
CA PHE A 476 -3.60 -1.95 -12.46
C PHE A 476 -2.83 -1.21 -11.37
N ASN A 477 -3.21 -1.46 -10.13
CA ASN A 477 -2.68 -0.76 -8.97
C ASN A 477 -1.25 -1.20 -8.63
N TYR A 478 -0.48 -0.34 -7.97
CA TYR A 478 0.87 -0.59 -7.48
C TYR A 478 0.90 -1.46 -6.19
N SER A 479 -0.24 -1.78 -5.60
CA SER A 479 -0.39 -2.75 -4.51
C SER A 479 -0.99 -4.03 -5.05
N GLN A 480 -0.44 -5.19 -4.70
CA GLN A 480 -0.93 -6.49 -5.19
C GLN A 480 -2.40 -6.73 -4.83
N TYR A 481 -2.82 -6.40 -3.61
CA TYR A 481 -4.22 -6.51 -3.17
C TYR A 481 -5.17 -5.79 -4.15
N TYR A 482 -4.87 -4.53 -4.47
CA TYR A 482 -5.73 -3.71 -5.35
C TYR A 482 -5.50 -3.98 -6.83
N SER A 483 -4.34 -4.52 -7.21
CA SER A 483 -4.12 -5.07 -8.54
C SER A 483 -5.02 -6.30 -8.78
N ASN A 484 -5.16 -7.17 -7.77
CA ASN A 484 -6.09 -8.30 -7.82
C ASN A 484 -7.56 -7.84 -7.89
N ALA A 485 -7.93 -6.81 -7.11
CA ALA A 485 -9.27 -6.24 -7.17
C ALA A 485 -9.57 -5.62 -8.55
N TYR A 486 -8.60 -4.91 -9.14
CA TYR A 486 -8.72 -4.39 -10.50
C TYR A 486 -8.86 -5.52 -11.53
N ALA A 487 -8.15 -6.63 -11.36
CA ALA A 487 -8.28 -7.82 -12.20
C ALA A 487 -9.69 -8.43 -12.11
N LEU A 488 -10.31 -8.47 -10.91
CA LEU A 488 -11.68 -8.92 -10.74
C LEU A 488 -12.70 -7.98 -11.41
N GLN A 489 -12.47 -6.65 -11.37
CA GLN A 489 -13.31 -5.69 -12.11
C GLN A 489 -13.20 -5.93 -13.64
N GLN A 490 -12.01 -6.21 -14.16
CA GLN A 490 -11.80 -6.60 -15.55
C GLN A 490 -12.52 -7.90 -15.89
N TYR A 491 -12.48 -8.88 -14.99
CA TYR A 491 -13.21 -10.13 -15.15
C TYR A 491 -14.73 -9.90 -15.25
N PHE A 492 -15.31 -9.09 -14.37
CA PHE A 492 -16.73 -8.75 -14.40
C PHE A 492 -17.10 -8.05 -15.71
N ALA A 493 -16.32 -7.05 -16.14
CA ALA A 493 -16.56 -6.38 -17.42
C ALA A 493 -16.50 -7.36 -18.60
N ALA A 494 -15.50 -8.24 -18.65
CA ALA A 494 -15.37 -9.25 -19.71
C ALA A 494 -16.52 -10.26 -19.73
N ASN A 495 -17.19 -10.46 -18.59
CA ASN A 495 -18.31 -11.39 -18.44
C ASN A 495 -19.70 -10.70 -18.42
N GLY A 496 -19.77 -9.47 -18.95
CA GLY A 496 -21.03 -8.80 -19.23
C GLY A 496 -21.65 -8.07 -18.04
N PHE A 497 -20.84 -7.61 -17.10
CA PHE A 497 -21.24 -6.68 -16.05
C PHE A 497 -20.78 -5.26 -16.37
N ILE A 498 -21.52 -4.28 -15.94
CA ILE A 498 -20.99 -2.92 -15.77
C ILE A 498 -20.34 -2.89 -14.39
N ALA A 499 -19.01 -2.65 -14.35
CA ALA A 499 -18.28 -2.59 -13.09
C ALA A 499 -17.89 -1.14 -12.76
N LEU A 500 -18.11 -0.73 -11.52
CA LEU A 500 -17.75 0.58 -11.01
C LEU A 500 -16.80 0.43 -9.83
N THR A 501 -15.73 1.19 -9.83
CA THR A 501 -14.79 1.31 -8.68
C THR A 501 -14.93 2.70 -8.10
N LEU A 502 -15.22 2.82 -6.81
CA LEU A 502 -15.43 4.09 -6.14
C LEU A 502 -14.18 4.50 -5.34
N ASN A 503 -13.66 5.70 -5.60
CA ASN A 503 -12.76 6.42 -4.70
C ASN A 503 -13.60 7.38 -3.87
N TYR A 504 -14.09 6.92 -2.73
CA TYR A 504 -14.92 7.67 -1.81
C TYR A 504 -14.09 8.68 -1.00
N ARG A 505 -14.78 9.66 -0.36
CA ARG A 505 -14.12 10.62 0.56
C ARG A 505 -13.28 9.90 1.60
N SER A 506 -12.36 10.58 2.25
CA SER A 506 -11.34 10.03 3.13
C SER A 506 -10.22 9.22 2.45
N GLY A 507 -10.30 8.97 1.14
CA GLY A 507 -9.20 8.41 0.35
C GLY A 507 -8.05 9.38 0.11
N ILE A 508 -6.98 8.94 -0.58
CA ILE A 508 -5.82 9.77 -0.95
C ILE A 508 -5.84 10.11 -2.44
N GLY A 509 -4.96 11.02 -2.85
CA GLY A 509 -4.75 11.36 -4.25
C GLY A 509 -5.49 12.61 -4.74
N TYR A 510 -6.43 13.13 -3.96
CA TYR A 510 -7.29 14.26 -4.31
C TYR A 510 -7.13 15.47 -3.39
N GLY A 511 -6.08 15.50 -2.58
CA GLY A 511 -5.73 16.60 -1.68
C GLY A 511 -6.25 16.45 -0.25
N LEU A 512 -5.88 17.43 0.59
CA LEU A 512 -6.17 17.45 2.02
C LEU A 512 -7.66 17.42 2.34
N ASP A 513 -8.47 18.24 1.63
CA ASP A 513 -9.91 18.35 1.93
C ASP A 513 -10.67 17.06 1.61
N PHE A 514 -10.25 16.35 0.56
CA PHE A 514 -10.81 15.05 0.22
C PHE A 514 -10.40 13.98 1.24
N ARG A 515 -9.10 13.96 1.62
CA ARG A 515 -8.56 12.98 2.57
C ARG A 515 -9.07 13.18 3.99
N GLU A 516 -9.17 14.43 4.42
CA GLU A 516 -9.58 14.80 5.78
C GLU A 516 -11.02 15.34 5.81
N GLU A 517 -11.92 14.74 5.02
CA GLU A 517 -13.33 15.09 5.08
C GLU A 517 -13.89 14.81 6.48
N GLU A 518 -14.91 15.55 6.88
CA GLU A 518 -15.50 15.44 8.22
C GLU A 518 -16.42 14.23 8.31
N ASN A 519 -16.58 13.72 9.52
CA ASN A 519 -17.53 12.65 9.86
C ASN A 519 -17.26 11.32 9.12
N TYR A 520 -15.99 11.01 8.79
CA TYR A 520 -15.65 9.75 8.16
C TYR A 520 -15.41 8.62 9.19
N GLY A 521 -15.52 7.36 8.75
CA GLY A 521 -15.28 6.18 9.59
C GLY A 521 -16.11 6.17 10.86
N ALA A 522 -15.49 5.87 12.00
CA ALA A 522 -16.15 5.86 13.32
C ALA A 522 -16.68 7.22 13.76
N GLY A 523 -16.36 8.30 13.05
CA GLY A 523 -16.81 9.65 13.33
C GLY A 523 -18.11 10.06 12.64
N GLY A 524 -18.81 9.15 11.94
CA GLY A 524 -20.08 9.47 11.26
C GLY A 524 -20.33 8.73 9.95
N ALA A 525 -19.39 7.92 9.47
CA ALA A 525 -19.50 7.08 8.27
C ALA A 525 -20.01 7.83 7.02
N SER A 526 -19.55 9.08 6.81
CA SER A 526 -20.04 9.94 5.72
C SER A 526 -19.78 9.39 4.32
N GLU A 527 -18.85 8.46 4.17
CA GLU A 527 -18.53 7.73 2.92
C GLU A 527 -19.68 6.87 2.41
N VAL A 528 -20.61 6.50 3.29
CA VAL A 528 -21.82 5.76 2.89
C VAL A 528 -22.65 6.60 1.90
N LEU A 529 -22.66 7.93 2.04
CA LEU A 529 -23.33 8.81 1.08
C LEU A 529 -22.73 8.72 -0.33
N ASP A 530 -21.42 8.48 -0.42
CA ASP A 530 -20.73 8.30 -1.71
C ASP A 530 -21.10 6.95 -2.35
N LEU A 531 -21.20 5.88 -1.55
CA LEU A 531 -21.67 4.56 -2.02
C LEU A 531 -23.12 4.64 -2.53
N LEU A 532 -24.02 5.26 -1.75
CA LEU A 532 -25.43 5.40 -2.16
C LEU A 532 -25.55 6.23 -3.44
N ALA A 533 -24.76 7.29 -3.58
CA ALA A 533 -24.72 8.08 -4.82
C ALA A 533 -24.17 7.27 -6.01
N ALA A 534 -23.20 6.37 -5.77
CA ALA A 534 -22.70 5.47 -6.82
C ALA A 534 -23.77 4.46 -7.26
N ALA A 535 -24.58 3.93 -6.33
CA ALA A 535 -25.71 3.06 -6.64
C ALA A 535 -26.78 3.84 -7.44
N ASP A 536 -27.15 5.05 -7.01
CA ASP A 536 -28.09 5.91 -7.73
C ASP A 536 -27.62 6.27 -9.13
N TYR A 537 -26.31 6.55 -9.29
CA TYR A 537 -25.71 6.78 -10.60
C TYR A 537 -25.87 5.57 -11.53
N LEU A 538 -25.62 4.36 -11.04
CA LEU A 538 -25.79 3.14 -11.81
C LEU A 538 -27.26 2.88 -12.13
N ALA A 539 -28.16 2.97 -11.16
CA ALA A 539 -29.60 2.77 -11.36
C ALA A 539 -30.24 3.76 -12.36
N ALA A 540 -29.73 4.98 -12.44
CA ALA A 540 -30.19 5.99 -13.39
C ALA A 540 -29.71 5.73 -14.84
N ARG A 541 -28.82 4.79 -15.08
CA ARG A 541 -28.30 4.46 -16.40
C ARG A 541 -29.27 3.54 -17.16
N PRO A 542 -29.59 3.82 -18.43
CA PRO A 542 -30.50 2.99 -19.20
C PRO A 542 -29.95 1.59 -19.53
N ASP A 543 -28.62 1.43 -19.46
CA ASP A 543 -27.88 0.23 -19.75
C ASP A 543 -27.55 -0.61 -18.49
N VAL A 544 -28.11 -0.25 -17.32
CA VAL A 544 -28.00 -1.02 -16.07
C VAL A 544 -29.35 -1.60 -15.69
N ASP A 545 -29.37 -2.85 -15.26
CA ASP A 545 -30.48 -3.47 -14.57
C ASP A 545 -30.43 -3.02 -13.10
N ASP A 546 -31.28 -2.06 -12.74
CA ASP A 546 -31.30 -1.41 -11.44
C ASP A 546 -31.70 -2.33 -10.29
N GLU A 547 -32.33 -3.48 -10.59
CA GLU A 547 -32.60 -4.55 -9.62
C GLU A 547 -31.38 -5.46 -9.36
N LYS A 548 -30.25 -5.26 -10.10
CA LYS A 548 -29.06 -6.14 -10.05
C LYS A 548 -27.76 -5.36 -9.81
N ILE A 549 -27.76 -4.55 -8.77
CA ILE A 549 -26.57 -3.82 -8.31
C ILE A 549 -26.02 -4.50 -7.05
N ILE A 550 -24.72 -4.85 -7.05
CA ILE A 550 -24.08 -5.63 -5.98
C ILE A 550 -22.79 -4.91 -5.54
N PRO A 551 -22.71 -4.40 -4.30
CA PRO A 551 -21.47 -3.88 -3.71
C PRO A 551 -20.57 -5.03 -3.26
N TRP A 552 -19.25 -4.81 -3.38
CA TRP A 552 -18.25 -5.70 -2.81
C TRP A 552 -16.99 -4.94 -2.40
N GLY A 553 -16.31 -5.44 -1.39
CA GLY A 553 -15.07 -4.82 -0.93
C GLY A 553 -14.44 -5.55 0.23
N GLY A 554 -13.21 -5.15 0.57
CA GLY A 554 -12.48 -5.72 1.70
C GLY A 554 -12.09 -4.68 2.74
N SER A 555 -12.01 -5.10 4.02
CA SER A 555 -11.62 -4.23 5.13
C SER A 555 -12.60 -3.04 5.27
N TYR A 556 -12.13 -1.83 5.17
CA TYR A 556 -12.98 -0.64 5.09
C TYR A 556 -13.98 -0.70 3.92
N GLY A 557 -13.66 -1.36 2.80
CA GLY A 557 -14.59 -1.62 1.71
C GLY A 557 -15.69 -2.62 2.09
N GLY A 558 -15.38 -3.61 2.93
CA GLY A 558 -16.36 -4.51 3.56
C GLY A 558 -17.28 -3.77 4.50
N PHE A 559 -16.73 -2.86 5.34
CA PHE A 559 -17.51 -1.95 6.18
C PHE A 559 -18.52 -1.15 5.37
N LEU A 560 -18.13 -0.56 4.23
CA LEU A 560 -19.04 0.19 3.37
C LEU A 560 -20.06 -0.73 2.67
N THR A 561 -19.67 -1.93 2.25
CA THR A 561 -20.58 -2.95 1.70
C THR A 561 -21.66 -3.29 2.71
N ALA A 562 -21.28 -3.61 3.95
CA ALA A 562 -22.20 -3.90 5.04
C ALA A 562 -23.14 -2.71 5.36
N HIS A 563 -22.62 -1.47 5.31
CA HIS A 563 -23.43 -0.28 5.49
C HIS A 563 -24.48 -0.08 4.39
N GLY A 564 -24.10 -0.31 3.12
CA GLY A 564 -25.02 -0.25 2.00
C GLY A 564 -26.22 -1.18 2.21
N LEU A 565 -25.94 -2.45 2.51
CA LEU A 565 -26.96 -3.47 2.73
C LEU A 565 -27.82 -3.22 3.99
N ALA A 566 -27.25 -2.60 5.04
CA ALA A 566 -27.97 -2.32 6.26
C ALA A 566 -28.80 -1.01 6.21
N GLN A 567 -28.36 0.00 5.44
CA GLN A 567 -29.01 1.31 5.41
C GLN A 567 -29.93 1.53 4.23
N ALA A 568 -29.70 0.85 3.12
CA ALA A 568 -30.47 1.02 1.89
C ALA A 568 -30.62 -0.34 1.14
N PRO A 569 -31.23 -1.35 1.80
CA PRO A 569 -31.40 -2.67 1.19
C PRO A 569 -32.14 -2.61 -0.16
N GLU A 570 -33.05 -1.67 -0.33
CA GLU A 570 -33.81 -1.48 -1.58
C GLU A 570 -32.94 -1.10 -2.80
N LYS A 571 -31.66 -0.77 -2.61
CA LYS A 571 -30.75 -0.40 -3.70
C LYS A 571 -29.88 -1.54 -4.18
N PHE A 572 -29.82 -2.64 -3.43
CA PHE A 572 -28.87 -3.72 -3.70
C PHE A 572 -29.57 -5.08 -3.77
N LEU A 573 -29.02 -5.99 -4.56
CA LEU A 573 -29.52 -7.35 -4.68
C LEU A 573 -28.87 -8.29 -3.65
N ALA A 574 -27.61 -8.06 -3.35
CA ALA A 574 -26.75 -8.88 -2.48
C ALA A 574 -25.44 -8.12 -2.22
N GLY A 575 -24.54 -8.65 -1.37
CA GLY A 575 -23.21 -8.09 -1.19
C GLY A 575 -22.12 -9.13 -0.95
N VAL A 576 -20.86 -8.78 -1.24
CA VAL A 576 -19.69 -9.58 -0.89
C VAL A 576 -18.79 -8.77 0.05
N ASP A 577 -18.68 -9.22 1.27
CA ASP A 577 -17.91 -8.59 2.33
C ASP A 577 -16.69 -9.44 2.67
N ILE A 578 -15.51 -8.90 2.39
CA ILE A 578 -14.24 -9.55 2.67
C ILE A 578 -13.65 -8.87 3.90
N HIS A 579 -13.61 -9.56 5.05
CA HIS A 579 -13.04 -9.10 6.33
C HIS A 579 -13.41 -7.64 6.70
N GLY A 580 -14.70 -7.29 6.57
CA GLY A 580 -15.20 -5.95 6.88
C GLY A 580 -15.28 -5.65 8.39
N VAL A 581 -15.24 -4.37 8.73
CA VAL A 581 -15.54 -3.86 10.07
C VAL A 581 -17.05 -3.65 10.20
N HIS A 582 -17.65 -4.15 11.28
CA HIS A 582 -19.09 -4.03 11.49
C HIS A 582 -19.45 -3.28 12.78
N ASN A 583 -18.50 -3.22 13.75
CA ASN A 583 -18.65 -2.51 15.00
C ASN A 583 -17.35 -1.78 15.40
N TRP A 584 -17.30 -0.48 15.17
CA TRP A 584 -16.12 0.33 15.51
C TRP A 584 -15.71 0.27 16.98
N ASN A 585 -16.62 0.00 17.91
CA ASN A 585 -16.26 -0.13 19.32
C ASN A 585 -15.40 -1.37 19.62
N GLN A 586 -15.47 -2.39 18.77
CA GLN A 586 -14.60 -3.57 18.85
C GLN A 586 -13.30 -3.37 18.09
N GLU A 587 -13.34 -2.66 16.97
CA GLU A 587 -12.21 -2.51 16.09
C GLU A 587 -11.22 -1.42 16.54
N ILE A 588 -11.68 -0.28 17.05
CA ILE A 588 -10.81 0.83 17.46
C ILE A 588 -9.72 0.40 18.45
N PRO A 589 -9.97 -0.46 19.48
CA PRO A 589 -8.94 -0.92 20.40
C PRO A 589 -7.76 -1.66 19.75
N VAL A 590 -7.93 -2.25 18.57
CA VAL A 590 -6.86 -2.96 17.83
C VAL A 590 -5.71 -2.01 17.48
N PHE A 591 -6.02 -0.79 17.05
CA PHE A 591 -5.03 0.22 16.63
C PHE A 591 -4.92 1.42 17.56
N ALA A 592 -5.86 1.58 18.48
CA ALA A 592 -5.85 2.60 19.54
C ALA A 592 -6.13 1.95 20.91
N PRO A 593 -5.18 1.20 21.50
CA PRO A 593 -5.40 0.42 22.74
C PRO A 593 -5.76 1.26 23.98
N TRP A 594 -5.66 2.58 23.90
CA TRP A 594 -6.11 3.50 24.94
C TRP A 594 -7.64 3.72 24.95
N TYR A 595 -8.31 3.37 23.85
CA TYR A 595 -9.75 3.53 23.69
C TYR A 595 -10.48 2.40 24.42
N GLU A 596 -11.29 2.79 25.39
CA GLU A 596 -12.19 1.91 26.16
C GLU A 596 -13.60 2.49 26.08
N PRO A 597 -14.56 1.84 25.39
CA PRO A 597 -15.90 2.40 25.17
C PRO A 597 -16.61 2.89 26.45
N GLU A 598 -16.43 2.19 27.55
CA GLU A 598 -17.03 2.53 28.83
C GLU A 598 -16.48 3.83 29.44
N LYS A 599 -15.23 4.19 29.09
CA LYS A 599 -14.58 5.43 29.54
C LYS A 599 -14.93 6.63 28.67
N PHE A 600 -15.39 6.38 27.43
CA PHE A 600 -15.70 7.41 26.44
C PHE A 600 -17.11 7.22 25.86
N PRO A 601 -18.20 7.32 26.65
CA PRO A 601 -19.54 6.93 26.23
C PRO A 601 -20.10 7.73 25.05
N GLU A 602 -19.77 9.01 24.91
CA GLU A 602 -20.19 9.83 23.76
C GLU A 602 -19.50 9.38 22.46
N MET A 603 -18.18 9.10 22.56
CA MET A 603 -17.41 8.55 21.44
C MET A 603 -17.91 7.17 21.04
N ALA A 604 -18.20 6.32 22.03
CA ALA A 604 -18.71 4.98 21.81
C ALA A 604 -20.11 4.97 21.17
N ALA A 605 -20.97 5.88 21.56
CA ALA A 605 -22.28 6.06 20.92
C ALA A 605 -22.13 6.48 19.45
N LEU A 606 -21.25 7.44 19.16
CA LEU A 606 -20.96 7.88 17.78
C LEU A 606 -20.34 6.74 16.96
N ALA A 607 -19.35 6.05 17.49
CA ALA A 607 -18.69 4.93 16.83
C ALA A 607 -19.69 3.80 16.50
N PHE A 608 -20.61 3.48 17.41
CA PHE A 608 -21.67 2.50 17.14
C PHE A 608 -22.65 2.98 16.08
N GLN A 609 -23.10 4.24 16.14
CA GLN A 609 -23.97 4.83 15.11
C GLN A 609 -23.29 4.89 13.72
N SER A 610 -21.97 4.91 13.69
CA SER A 610 -21.15 4.87 12.47
C SER A 610 -20.85 3.44 12.02
N SER A 611 -21.45 2.44 12.61
CA SER A 611 -21.25 1.01 12.33
C SER A 611 -22.48 0.42 11.64
N SER A 612 -22.28 -0.54 10.72
CA SER A 612 -23.39 -1.24 10.06
C SER A 612 -24.30 -1.98 11.07
N MET A 613 -23.73 -2.43 12.19
CA MET A 613 -24.45 -3.06 13.30
C MET A 613 -25.55 -2.18 13.91
N ALA A 614 -25.45 -0.84 13.81
CA ALA A 614 -26.50 0.06 14.27
C ALA A 614 -27.77 0.02 13.41
N TYR A 615 -27.68 -0.52 12.21
CA TYR A 615 -28.76 -0.57 11.20
C TYR A 615 -29.09 -1.99 10.78
N VAL A 616 -28.48 -2.99 11.41
CA VAL A 616 -28.57 -4.39 11.03
C VAL A 616 -30.00 -4.94 11.00
N GLU A 617 -30.92 -4.34 11.79
CA GLU A 617 -32.35 -4.72 11.81
C GLU A 617 -33.05 -4.49 10.44
N ASN A 618 -32.53 -3.60 9.60
CA ASN A 618 -33.09 -3.31 8.29
C ASN A 618 -32.48 -4.18 7.17
N TRP A 619 -31.49 -4.98 7.49
CA TRP A 619 -30.76 -5.78 6.49
C TRP A 619 -31.59 -6.99 6.04
N GLU A 620 -31.89 -7.07 4.74
CA GLU A 620 -32.71 -8.13 4.14
C GLU A 620 -31.94 -8.95 3.07
N ASP A 621 -30.88 -8.35 2.47
CA ASP A 621 -30.20 -8.89 1.29
C ASP A 621 -29.23 -10.03 1.61
N PRO A 622 -29.08 -11.01 0.70
CA PRO A 622 -28.07 -12.05 0.83
C PRO A 622 -26.65 -11.49 0.89
N VAL A 623 -25.79 -12.09 1.72
CA VAL A 623 -24.38 -11.69 1.85
C VAL A 623 -23.45 -12.89 1.85
N LEU A 624 -22.30 -12.76 1.17
CA LEU A 624 -21.15 -13.65 1.30
C LEU A 624 -20.08 -12.97 2.17
N LEU A 625 -19.77 -13.58 3.31
CA LEU A 625 -18.70 -13.17 4.22
C LEU A 625 -17.45 -14.00 3.94
N ILE A 626 -16.30 -13.35 3.69
CA ILE A 626 -15.00 -13.98 3.45
C ILE A 626 -13.99 -13.46 4.48
N HIS A 627 -13.35 -14.33 5.28
CA HIS A 627 -12.43 -13.89 6.32
C HIS A 627 -11.32 -14.93 6.60
N GLY A 628 -10.11 -14.46 6.93
CA GLY A 628 -9.03 -15.27 7.50
C GLY A 628 -9.09 -15.22 9.03
N ASP A 629 -8.90 -16.34 9.73
CA ASP A 629 -9.10 -16.37 11.18
C ASP A 629 -7.88 -15.90 12.02
N ASP A 630 -6.68 -15.73 11.40
CA ASP A 630 -5.53 -15.00 12.01
C ASP A 630 -5.47 -13.53 11.51
N ASP A 631 -6.63 -12.95 11.19
CA ASP A 631 -6.68 -11.53 10.83
C ASP A 631 -6.29 -10.65 12.03
N ARG A 632 -5.28 -9.80 11.81
CA ARG A 632 -4.64 -8.97 12.83
C ARG A 632 -4.97 -7.50 12.69
N ASN A 633 -5.77 -7.17 11.67
CA ASN A 633 -6.20 -5.81 11.34
C ASN A 633 -7.68 -5.61 11.64
N VAL A 634 -8.51 -6.56 11.22
CA VAL A 634 -9.94 -6.63 11.52
C VAL A 634 -10.22 -7.94 12.24
N LEU A 635 -10.77 -7.86 13.43
CA LEU A 635 -10.99 -9.04 14.25
C LEU A 635 -11.96 -10.01 13.57
N PHE A 636 -11.63 -11.30 13.58
CA PHE A 636 -12.50 -12.35 13.02
C PHE A 636 -13.89 -12.37 13.69
N SER A 637 -13.98 -11.92 14.96
CA SER A 637 -15.25 -11.75 15.68
C SER A 637 -16.25 -10.81 14.99
N GLU A 638 -15.78 -9.85 14.22
CA GLU A 638 -16.64 -8.95 13.42
C GLU A 638 -17.57 -9.77 12.48
N SER A 639 -17.02 -10.71 11.72
CA SER A 639 -17.81 -11.60 10.86
C SER A 639 -18.65 -12.60 11.65
N VAL A 640 -18.17 -13.09 12.80
CA VAL A 640 -18.93 -14.04 13.63
C VAL A 640 -20.21 -13.41 14.16
N GLU A 641 -20.10 -12.20 14.73
CA GLU A 641 -21.24 -11.49 15.32
C GLU A 641 -22.27 -11.06 14.29
N LEU A 642 -21.79 -10.51 13.16
CA LEU A 642 -22.67 -10.16 12.05
C LEU A 642 -23.44 -11.36 11.53
N ALA A 643 -22.76 -12.48 11.26
CA ALA A 643 -23.38 -13.70 10.79
C ALA A 643 -24.42 -14.27 11.77
N GLU A 644 -24.14 -14.19 13.08
CA GLU A 644 -25.08 -14.64 14.11
C GLU A 644 -26.39 -13.83 14.11
N ILE A 645 -26.29 -12.50 14.01
CA ILE A 645 -27.45 -11.63 14.01
C ILE A 645 -28.26 -11.82 12.73
N LEU A 646 -27.64 -11.78 11.56
CA LEU A 646 -28.31 -11.92 10.27
C LEU A 646 -29.04 -13.27 10.15
N ARG A 647 -28.42 -14.37 10.61
CA ARG A 647 -29.09 -15.70 10.65
C ARG A 647 -30.31 -15.72 11.56
N LYS A 648 -30.26 -15.04 12.71
CA LYS A 648 -31.44 -14.93 13.60
C LYS A 648 -32.58 -14.15 12.95
N GLN A 649 -32.26 -13.19 12.09
CA GLN A 649 -33.22 -12.42 11.30
C GLN A 649 -33.77 -13.19 10.09
N GLY A 650 -33.15 -14.34 9.73
CA GLY A 650 -33.52 -15.11 8.56
C GLY A 650 -32.88 -14.65 7.25
N VAL A 651 -31.89 -13.76 7.32
CA VAL A 651 -31.12 -13.31 6.16
C VAL A 651 -30.23 -14.44 5.66
N SER A 652 -30.09 -14.58 4.34
CA SER A 652 -29.23 -15.58 3.70
C SER A 652 -27.77 -15.17 3.86
N VAL A 653 -27.00 -15.92 4.67
CA VAL A 653 -25.57 -15.70 4.92
C VAL A 653 -24.76 -16.89 4.43
N GLU A 654 -23.96 -16.67 3.40
CA GLU A 654 -22.90 -17.60 2.99
C GLU A 654 -21.57 -17.18 3.62
N GLN A 655 -20.66 -18.12 3.83
CA GLN A 655 -19.38 -17.84 4.46
C GLN A 655 -18.25 -18.65 3.84
N LEU A 656 -17.07 -18.02 3.71
CA LEU A 656 -15.82 -18.66 3.34
C LEU A 656 -14.74 -18.24 4.33
N VAL A 657 -14.24 -19.18 5.11
CA VAL A 657 -13.20 -18.95 6.11
C VAL A 657 -11.90 -19.60 5.66
N PHE A 658 -10.81 -18.86 5.81
CA PHE A 658 -9.46 -19.34 5.53
C PHE A 658 -8.68 -19.51 6.83
N PRO A 659 -8.44 -20.77 7.29
CA PRO A 659 -7.64 -21.01 8.48
C PRO A 659 -6.23 -20.43 8.36
N ASP A 660 -5.75 -19.82 9.46
CA ASP A 660 -4.41 -19.25 9.62
C ASP A 660 -4.07 -18.09 8.65
N GLU A 661 -5.03 -17.63 7.82
CA GLU A 661 -4.82 -16.49 6.95
C GLU A 661 -4.95 -15.16 7.68
N VAL A 662 -4.08 -14.25 7.28
CA VAL A 662 -4.07 -12.87 7.77
C VAL A 662 -4.88 -11.95 6.86
N HIS A 663 -5.02 -10.68 7.24
CA HIS A 663 -5.85 -9.68 6.56
C HIS A 663 -5.65 -9.58 5.04
N SER A 664 -4.43 -9.69 4.55
CA SER A 664 -4.14 -9.51 3.11
C SER A 664 -4.02 -10.83 2.33
N PHE A 665 -4.48 -11.93 2.87
CA PHE A 665 -4.29 -13.30 2.34
C PHE A 665 -2.93 -13.49 1.67
N ILE A 666 -2.03 -14.18 2.33
CA ILE A 666 -0.66 -14.34 1.82
C ILE A 666 -0.47 -15.53 0.89
N LEU A 667 -1.46 -16.42 0.81
CA LEU A 667 -1.49 -17.51 -0.16
C LEU A 667 -2.23 -17.08 -1.43
N HIS A 668 -1.62 -17.28 -2.58
CA HIS A 668 -2.23 -16.98 -3.88
C HIS A 668 -3.50 -17.82 -4.13
N ARG A 669 -3.46 -19.12 -3.81
CA ARG A 669 -4.63 -20.00 -3.96
C ARG A 669 -5.85 -19.54 -3.16
N ASN A 670 -5.66 -18.85 -2.03
CA ASN A 670 -6.76 -18.32 -1.23
C ASN A 670 -7.38 -17.07 -1.88
N TRP A 671 -6.59 -16.23 -2.56
CA TRP A 671 -7.11 -15.17 -3.42
C TRP A 671 -7.98 -15.72 -4.56
N VAL A 672 -7.48 -16.74 -5.28
CA VAL A 672 -8.23 -17.39 -6.36
C VAL A 672 -9.55 -17.94 -5.83
N LYS A 673 -9.51 -18.70 -4.73
CA LYS A 673 -10.69 -19.29 -4.11
C LYS A 673 -11.69 -18.24 -3.59
N ALA A 674 -11.20 -17.14 -3.01
CA ALA A 674 -12.07 -16.04 -2.55
C ALA A 674 -12.83 -15.39 -3.70
N TYR A 675 -12.15 -15.13 -4.80
CA TYR A 675 -12.77 -14.51 -5.98
C TYR A 675 -13.66 -15.47 -6.75
N GLU A 676 -13.30 -16.75 -6.84
CA GLU A 676 -14.20 -17.79 -7.39
C GLU A 676 -15.52 -17.85 -6.59
N ALA A 677 -15.44 -17.89 -5.26
CA ALA A 677 -16.62 -17.89 -4.40
C ALA A 677 -17.46 -16.60 -4.57
N ALA A 678 -16.82 -15.44 -4.67
CA ALA A 678 -17.51 -14.16 -4.92
C ALA A 678 -18.23 -14.16 -6.28
N ILE A 679 -17.56 -14.63 -7.35
CA ILE A 679 -18.13 -14.74 -8.69
C ILE A 679 -19.33 -15.70 -8.70
N GLU A 680 -19.16 -16.89 -8.13
CA GLU A 680 -20.24 -17.89 -8.06
C GLU A 680 -21.43 -17.38 -7.25
N PHE A 681 -21.20 -16.73 -6.11
CA PHE A 681 -22.25 -16.12 -5.31
C PHE A 681 -23.01 -15.06 -6.13
N ILE A 682 -22.32 -14.09 -6.71
CA ILE A 682 -22.92 -13.02 -7.52
C ILE A 682 -23.72 -13.61 -8.70
N GLN A 683 -23.15 -14.59 -9.41
CA GLN A 683 -23.83 -15.24 -10.54
C GLN A 683 -25.12 -15.96 -10.14
N ARG A 684 -25.16 -16.56 -8.94
CA ARG A 684 -26.41 -17.18 -8.43
C ARG A 684 -27.46 -16.14 -8.09
N GLN A 685 -27.06 -14.99 -7.51
CA GLN A 685 -28.03 -13.95 -7.14
C GLN A 685 -28.66 -13.26 -8.35
N ILE A 686 -27.95 -13.05 -9.46
CA ILE A 686 -28.49 -12.41 -10.66
C ILE A 686 -29.32 -13.33 -11.54
N GLN A 687 -29.30 -14.66 -11.32
CA GLN A 687 -30.14 -15.61 -12.06
C GLN A 687 -31.58 -15.49 -11.58
N PRO A 688 -32.56 -15.59 -12.51
CA PRO A 688 -33.97 -15.49 -12.16
C PRO A 688 -34.47 -16.65 -11.32
#